data_7b0ba0a1cf1710e9e6ed11511ac81360
#
_entry.id   7b0ba0a1cf1710e9e6ed11511ac81360
#
_cell.length_a   1.000
_cell.length_b   1.000
_cell.length_c   1.000
_cell.angle_alpha   90.00
_cell.angle_beta   90.00
_cell.angle_gamma   90.00
#
_symmetry.space_group_name_H-M   'P 1'
#
loop_
_entity.id
_entity.type
_entity.pdbx_description
1 polymer ?
#
loop_
_entity_poly.entity_id
_entity_poly.type
_entity_poly.pdbx_seq_one_letter_code
_entity_poly.pdbx_strand_id
1 'polypeptide(L)'
;MSVLTKIMRAGEGKILRKLHRIAGQVNSIEEDFAALSDAELRALTDEYKERFADGESLDDLMPEAFATVREAARRVLGQRPYDVQLMGGAALHMGYVAEMKTGEGKTLVGTLPTYLNALSGKGVHLITVNDYLAERDSEMMGRVHKFLGLTVGCILADMTPAQRREQYNCDITYGTNNEFGFDYLRDNMAWSQDELVQRGHNFAVVDEVDSILVDEARTPLIISGPADSATKWYGDFAKLVKRLKRGEAANPQRGIEETGDYDVDEKKRTVGIHESGVSKVEDWLGIDNLYESVNTPLVGYLNNAIKAKELFKNDKDYVVIDGEVMIVDEHTGRILAGRRYNEGMHQAIEAKEGVEIKDENQTLATITLQNFFRLYDKLSGMTGTAMTEAAEFHQIYKLGVVPIPTNRPMVRMDQADLIYRTETAKFDAVVEDIVEKHGKGQPILVGTTSVEKSEYLSQQLNKRGVAHEVLNAKQHDREAPIIAQAGRKGAVTVATNMAGRGTDIKLGGNPDDLAEAELRQRGLDPVEHVEEWAAALPAALERAEAAVKAEFEEVKELGGLYVLGTERHESRRIDNQLRGRSGRQGDPGESRFYLSLGDDLMRLFKAQMVERVMAMANVPDDVPIENKMVTRAIASAQSQVEQQNFETRKNVLKYDEVLNRQREVIYGERRRVLEGEDLQEQVTHFMEDTIDAYIHAETVEGFAEEWDLDRLWGAFKQLYPVKVTIDELEEEAGDRAGITSDFIAEAVKEDIREQYAAREEQLSSDVMRELERRVVLSVLDRKWREHLYEMDYLQEGIGLRAMAQKDPLVEYQREGFDMFTAMMEGIKEESVGYLFNLEVQVEQQVEEVPVQEAVEPTSLDKGVQEAVPAAAGRPEIHAKGLEAPQRPDRLHFTAPKVDGDGSVIEGDFISDEEAGPARSEADGLTRAERRKAQKSAGRRRKK
;
A
#
# COMPACT_ATOMS: atom_id res chain seq x y z
N MET A 1 -33.15 -4.78 -10.63
CA MET A 1 -31.96 -4.37 -11.38
C MET A 1 -32.11 -2.92 -11.77
N SER A 2 -31.16 -2.05 -11.40
CA SER A 2 -31.20 -0.63 -11.74
C SER A 2 -31.03 -0.40 -13.26
N VAL A 3 -31.46 0.76 -13.74
CA VAL A 3 -31.30 1.13 -15.17
C VAL A 3 -29.81 1.13 -15.55
N LEU A 4 -28.92 1.52 -14.62
CA LEU A 4 -27.48 1.48 -14.79
C LEU A 4 -26.95 0.06 -15.07
N THR A 5 -27.43 -0.94 -14.33
CA THR A 5 -27.07 -2.35 -14.51
C THR A 5 -27.51 -2.89 -15.87
N LYS A 6 -28.64 -2.40 -16.40
CA LYS A 6 -29.12 -2.78 -17.74
C LYS A 6 -28.29 -2.16 -18.86
N ILE A 7 -27.81 -0.91 -18.67
CA ILE A 7 -26.95 -0.22 -19.65
C ILE A 7 -25.55 -0.86 -19.66
N MET A 8 -24.98 -1.19 -18.51
CA MET A 8 -23.69 -1.87 -18.39
C MET A 8 -23.71 -3.25 -19.06
N ARG A 9 -24.82 -3.97 -18.96
CA ARG A 9 -24.98 -5.29 -19.62
C ARG A 9 -25.27 -5.24 -21.12
N ALA A 10 -25.70 -4.10 -21.66
CA ALA A 10 -26.04 -4.00 -23.09
C ALA A 10 -24.83 -4.24 -24.03
N GLY A 11 -23.60 -4.09 -23.56
CA GLY A 11 -22.35 -4.36 -24.30
C GLY A 11 -21.76 -5.76 -24.09
N GLU A 12 -22.09 -6.47 -23.01
CA GLU A 12 -21.48 -7.75 -22.61
C GLU A 12 -21.52 -8.80 -23.73
N GLY A 13 -22.67 -8.95 -24.39
CA GLY A 13 -22.83 -9.93 -25.47
C GLY A 13 -21.98 -9.64 -26.73
N LYS A 14 -21.60 -8.38 -26.95
CA LYS A 14 -20.70 -8.01 -28.05
C LYS A 14 -19.26 -8.33 -27.69
N ILE A 15 -18.85 -8.05 -26.45
CA ILE A 15 -17.51 -8.35 -25.93
C ILE A 15 -17.31 -9.85 -25.91
N LEU A 16 -18.21 -10.63 -25.31
CA LEU A 16 -18.13 -12.09 -25.28
C LEU A 16 -18.02 -12.70 -26.69
N ARG A 17 -18.75 -12.19 -27.69
CA ARG A 17 -18.61 -12.62 -29.08
C ARG A 17 -17.22 -12.31 -29.67
N LYS A 18 -16.62 -11.17 -29.31
CA LYS A 18 -15.24 -10.82 -29.71
C LYS A 18 -14.26 -11.82 -29.08
N LEU A 19 -14.39 -12.10 -27.78
CA LEU A 19 -13.55 -13.07 -27.06
C LEU A 19 -13.66 -14.48 -27.61
N HIS A 20 -14.88 -14.96 -27.90
CA HIS A 20 -15.08 -16.26 -28.55
C HIS A 20 -14.43 -16.35 -29.94
N ARG A 21 -14.44 -15.25 -30.70
CA ARG A 21 -13.77 -15.20 -31.99
C ARG A 21 -12.26 -15.32 -31.84
N ILE A 22 -11.65 -14.64 -30.87
CA ILE A 22 -10.22 -14.74 -30.59
C ILE A 22 -9.86 -16.17 -30.21
N ALA A 23 -10.59 -16.80 -29.29
CA ALA A 23 -10.35 -18.20 -28.94
C ALA A 23 -10.49 -19.12 -30.14
N GLY A 24 -11.45 -18.87 -31.05
CA GLY A 24 -11.60 -19.59 -32.31
C GLY A 24 -10.42 -19.40 -33.26
N GLN A 25 -9.85 -18.21 -33.35
CA GLN A 25 -8.65 -17.94 -34.13
C GLN A 25 -7.45 -18.72 -33.57
N VAL A 26 -7.21 -18.69 -32.24
CA VAL A 26 -6.14 -19.49 -31.61
C VAL A 26 -6.32 -20.97 -31.88
N ASN A 27 -7.56 -21.51 -31.79
CA ASN A 27 -7.84 -22.92 -32.09
C ASN A 27 -7.54 -23.29 -33.56
N SER A 28 -7.75 -22.36 -34.49
CA SER A 28 -7.52 -22.63 -35.93
C SER A 28 -6.05 -22.76 -36.32
N ILE A 29 -5.13 -22.27 -35.51
CA ILE A 29 -3.70 -22.27 -35.75
C ILE A 29 -2.93 -23.19 -34.78
N GLU A 30 -3.62 -23.81 -33.82
CA GLU A 30 -2.99 -24.60 -32.74
C GLU A 30 -2.12 -25.75 -33.26
N GLU A 31 -2.57 -26.48 -34.32
CA GLU A 31 -1.82 -27.61 -34.88
C GLU A 31 -0.48 -27.18 -35.47
N ASP A 32 -0.40 -26.00 -36.07
CA ASP A 32 0.83 -25.45 -36.62
C ASP A 32 1.87 -25.20 -35.49
N PHE A 33 1.43 -24.66 -34.39
CA PHE A 33 2.28 -24.37 -33.21
C PHE A 33 2.69 -25.65 -32.48
N ALA A 34 1.83 -26.66 -32.44
CA ALA A 34 2.14 -27.95 -31.84
C ALA A 34 3.23 -28.73 -32.64
N ALA A 35 3.35 -28.46 -33.94
CA ALA A 35 4.35 -29.07 -34.81
C ALA A 35 5.77 -28.45 -34.68
N LEU A 36 5.89 -27.24 -34.12
CA LEU A 36 7.17 -26.55 -33.93
C LEU A 36 8.05 -27.24 -32.89
N SER A 37 9.35 -27.23 -33.10
CA SER A 37 10.33 -27.59 -32.07
C SER A 37 10.38 -26.57 -30.95
N ASP A 38 11.01 -26.91 -29.82
CA ASP A 38 11.16 -25.98 -28.69
C ASP A 38 11.97 -24.73 -29.09
N ALA A 39 12.98 -24.88 -29.94
CA ALA A 39 13.80 -23.78 -30.44
C ALA A 39 13.00 -22.87 -31.38
N GLU A 40 12.19 -23.43 -32.28
CA GLU A 40 11.34 -22.66 -33.18
C GLU A 40 10.25 -21.91 -32.39
N LEU A 41 9.61 -22.58 -31.42
CA LEU A 41 8.58 -21.93 -30.57
C LEU A 41 9.16 -20.76 -29.76
N ARG A 42 10.39 -20.89 -29.25
CA ARG A 42 11.10 -19.81 -28.55
C ARG A 42 11.46 -18.67 -29.49
N ALA A 43 11.90 -18.94 -30.71
CA ALA A 43 12.29 -17.92 -31.69
C ALA A 43 11.13 -17.01 -32.11
N LEU A 44 9.87 -17.48 -32.00
CA LEU A 44 8.68 -16.63 -32.24
C LEU A 44 8.64 -15.39 -31.34
N THR A 45 9.19 -15.45 -30.13
CA THR A 45 9.24 -14.29 -29.25
C THR A 45 10.04 -13.14 -29.85
N ASP A 46 11.19 -13.44 -30.44
CA ASP A 46 12.03 -12.44 -31.10
C ASP A 46 11.36 -11.91 -32.37
N GLU A 47 10.74 -12.81 -33.14
CA GLU A 47 9.95 -12.42 -34.34
C GLU A 47 8.80 -11.47 -33.96
N TYR A 48 8.05 -11.76 -32.89
CA TYR A 48 6.96 -10.88 -32.46
C TYR A 48 7.47 -9.53 -31.96
N LYS A 49 8.62 -9.49 -31.28
CA LYS A 49 9.25 -8.23 -30.86
C LYS A 49 9.66 -7.38 -32.10
N GLU A 50 10.21 -8.00 -33.16
CA GLU A 50 10.54 -7.33 -34.41
C GLU A 50 9.28 -6.81 -35.11
N ARG A 51 8.25 -7.64 -35.29
CA ARG A 51 6.96 -7.24 -35.90
C ARG A 51 6.30 -6.08 -35.14
N PHE A 52 6.36 -6.11 -33.81
CA PHE A 52 5.86 -5.01 -32.99
C PHE A 52 6.70 -3.72 -33.20
N ALA A 53 8.01 -3.82 -33.28
CA ALA A 53 8.90 -2.69 -33.56
C ALA A 53 8.65 -2.12 -34.96
N ASP A 54 8.28 -2.94 -35.92
CA ASP A 54 7.91 -2.56 -37.29
C ASP A 54 6.49 -1.93 -37.36
N GLY A 55 5.76 -1.88 -36.24
CA GLY A 55 4.47 -1.16 -36.13
C GLY A 55 3.23 -2.07 -36.14
N GLU A 56 3.36 -3.39 -36.09
CA GLU A 56 2.21 -4.29 -35.91
C GLU A 56 1.67 -4.17 -34.49
N SER A 57 0.36 -4.12 -34.32
CA SER A 57 -0.24 -3.95 -33.00
C SER A 57 -0.24 -5.25 -32.16
N LEU A 58 -0.18 -5.11 -30.83
CA LEU A 58 -0.34 -6.26 -29.94
C LEU A 58 -1.71 -6.95 -30.09
N ASP A 59 -2.75 -6.24 -30.52
CA ASP A 59 -4.06 -6.82 -30.82
C ASP A 59 -4.00 -7.77 -32.03
N ASP A 60 -3.18 -7.45 -33.04
CA ASP A 60 -3.00 -8.29 -34.23
C ASP A 60 -2.13 -9.51 -33.93
N LEU A 61 -1.10 -9.37 -33.10
CA LEU A 61 -0.22 -10.45 -32.64
C LEU A 61 -0.92 -11.42 -31.66
N MET A 62 -2.02 -11.00 -31.01
CA MET A 62 -2.64 -11.73 -29.91
C MET A 62 -2.99 -13.19 -30.22
N PRO A 63 -3.59 -13.58 -31.36
CA PRO A 63 -3.93 -14.98 -31.64
C PRO A 63 -2.69 -15.86 -31.70
N GLU A 64 -1.62 -15.42 -32.36
CA GLU A 64 -0.37 -16.17 -32.51
C GLU A 64 0.39 -16.25 -31.17
N ALA A 65 0.50 -15.15 -30.44
CA ALA A 65 1.11 -15.09 -29.11
C ALA A 65 0.39 -16.00 -28.11
N PHE A 66 -0.94 -16.06 -28.15
CA PHE A 66 -1.71 -16.93 -27.27
C PHE A 66 -1.58 -18.41 -27.65
N ALA A 67 -1.46 -18.73 -28.95
CA ALA A 67 -1.13 -20.09 -29.39
C ALA A 67 0.25 -20.51 -28.91
N THR A 68 1.24 -19.64 -28.99
CA THR A 68 2.60 -19.85 -28.49
C THR A 68 2.59 -20.16 -26.98
N VAL A 69 1.94 -19.33 -26.16
CA VAL A 69 1.85 -19.55 -24.71
C VAL A 69 1.09 -20.84 -24.39
N ARG A 70 -0.01 -21.12 -25.11
CA ARG A 70 -0.82 -22.33 -24.93
C ARG A 70 0.02 -23.61 -25.14
N GLU A 71 0.82 -23.62 -26.19
CA GLU A 71 1.68 -24.75 -26.48
C GLU A 71 2.85 -24.86 -25.51
N ALA A 72 3.48 -23.73 -25.14
CA ALA A 72 4.53 -23.67 -24.13
C ALA A 72 4.02 -24.17 -22.76
N ALA A 73 2.84 -23.73 -22.32
CA ALA A 73 2.24 -24.19 -21.06
C ALA A 73 1.93 -25.71 -21.08
N ARG A 74 1.48 -26.21 -22.21
CA ARG A 74 1.25 -27.67 -22.42
C ARG A 74 2.55 -28.45 -22.26
N ARG A 75 3.66 -27.97 -22.84
CA ARG A 75 4.98 -28.68 -22.79
C ARG A 75 5.62 -28.56 -21.39
N VAL A 76 5.62 -27.37 -20.81
CA VAL A 76 6.38 -27.07 -19.58
C VAL A 76 5.62 -27.46 -18.31
N LEU A 77 4.30 -27.24 -18.29
CA LEU A 77 3.46 -27.47 -17.11
C LEU A 77 2.53 -28.68 -17.26
N GLY A 78 2.44 -29.28 -18.44
CA GLY A 78 1.43 -30.29 -18.73
C GLY A 78 -0.01 -29.74 -18.79
N GLN A 79 -0.18 -28.43 -18.77
CA GLN A 79 -1.46 -27.72 -18.70
C GLN A 79 -1.73 -26.98 -20.01
N ARG A 80 -2.71 -27.45 -20.78
CA ARG A 80 -3.18 -26.73 -21.97
C ARG A 80 -4.31 -25.76 -21.60
N PRO A 81 -4.14 -24.44 -21.76
CA PRO A 81 -5.21 -23.47 -21.53
C PRO A 81 -6.50 -23.78 -22.29
N TYR A 82 -7.63 -23.74 -21.61
CA TYR A 82 -8.96 -23.93 -22.21
C TYR A 82 -9.41 -22.68 -22.97
N ASP A 83 -10.41 -22.83 -23.83
CA ASP A 83 -10.96 -21.69 -24.60
C ASP A 83 -11.48 -20.56 -23.71
N VAL A 84 -12.10 -20.90 -22.58
CA VAL A 84 -12.53 -19.90 -21.59
C VAL A 84 -11.36 -19.17 -20.94
N GLN A 85 -10.20 -19.83 -20.81
CA GLN A 85 -8.98 -19.20 -20.30
C GLN A 85 -8.36 -18.26 -21.34
N LEU A 86 -8.38 -18.63 -22.64
CA LEU A 86 -8.00 -17.72 -23.73
C LEU A 86 -8.90 -16.48 -23.76
N MET A 87 -10.22 -16.66 -23.55
CA MET A 87 -11.18 -15.55 -23.43
C MET A 87 -10.83 -14.65 -22.24
N GLY A 88 -10.49 -15.22 -21.09
CA GLY A 88 -10.04 -14.49 -19.91
C GLY A 88 -8.77 -13.69 -20.20
N GLY A 89 -7.74 -14.29 -20.78
CA GLY A 89 -6.49 -13.63 -21.17
C GLY A 89 -6.72 -12.46 -22.14
N ALA A 90 -7.59 -12.67 -23.15
CA ALA A 90 -7.95 -11.61 -24.08
C ALA A 90 -8.74 -10.46 -23.42
N ALA A 91 -9.62 -10.76 -22.46
CA ALA A 91 -10.30 -9.72 -21.68
C ALA A 91 -9.30 -8.88 -20.85
N LEU A 92 -8.33 -9.53 -20.22
CA LEU A 92 -7.26 -8.85 -19.48
C LEU A 92 -6.40 -7.96 -20.39
N HIS A 93 -5.99 -8.49 -21.57
CA HIS A 93 -5.24 -7.67 -22.52
C HIS A 93 -6.02 -6.43 -22.98
N MET A 94 -7.34 -6.52 -23.12
CA MET A 94 -8.20 -5.39 -23.48
C MET A 94 -8.51 -4.42 -22.33
N GLY A 95 -7.91 -4.57 -21.15
CA GLY A 95 -8.10 -3.68 -20.01
C GLY A 95 -9.44 -3.91 -19.28
N TYR A 96 -9.93 -5.13 -19.23
CA TYR A 96 -11.12 -5.50 -18.45
C TYR A 96 -10.76 -6.25 -17.17
N VAL A 97 -11.70 -6.25 -16.23
CA VAL A 97 -11.72 -7.22 -15.14
C VAL A 97 -12.39 -8.49 -15.64
N ALA A 98 -11.63 -9.58 -15.71
CA ALA A 98 -12.16 -10.90 -16.06
C ALA A 98 -12.73 -11.57 -14.80
N GLU A 99 -14.07 -11.66 -14.70
CA GLU A 99 -14.67 -12.46 -13.64
C GLU A 99 -14.65 -13.94 -14.05
N MET A 100 -13.70 -14.69 -13.49
CA MET A 100 -13.57 -16.12 -13.66
C MET A 100 -13.81 -16.81 -12.32
N LYS A 101 -14.73 -17.76 -12.27
CA LYS A 101 -15.05 -18.46 -11.02
C LYS A 101 -13.81 -19.10 -10.40
N THR A 102 -13.81 -19.21 -9.08
CA THR A 102 -12.70 -19.85 -8.38
C THR A 102 -12.50 -21.28 -8.88
N GLY A 103 -11.23 -21.68 -9.08
CA GLY A 103 -10.89 -23.00 -9.66
C GLY A 103 -10.87 -23.06 -11.19
N GLU A 104 -11.11 -21.94 -11.91
CA GLU A 104 -10.99 -21.87 -13.39
C GLU A 104 -9.55 -21.62 -13.88
N GLY A 105 -8.55 -21.63 -12.99
CA GLY A 105 -7.13 -21.51 -13.35
C GLY A 105 -6.69 -20.08 -13.73
N LYS A 106 -7.12 -19.07 -12.97
CA LYS A 106 -6.75 -17.66 -13.18
C LYS A 106 -5.23 -17.44 -13.28
N THR A 107 -4.45 -18.12 -12.46
CA THR A 107 -2.97 -18.02 -12.48
C THR A 107 -2.41 -18.36 -13.87
N LEU A 108 -2.90 -19.43 -14.48
CA LEU A 108 -2.51 -19.79 -15.85
C LEU A 108 -3.01 -18.76 -16.88
N VAL A 109 -4.20 -18.21 -16.70
CA VAL A 109 -4.75 -17.16 -17.58
C VAL A 109 -3.87 -15.92 -17.59
N GLY A 110 -3.29 -15.55 -16.44
CA GLY A 110 -2.36 -14.43 -16.32
C GLY A 110 -1.16 -14.51 -17.25
N THR A 111 -0.69 -15.71 -17.61
CA THR A 111 0.46 -15.89 -18.51
C THR A 111 0.21 -15.38 -19.93
N LEU A 112 -1.03 -15.41 -20.40
CA LEU A 112 -1.41 -15.00 -21.76
C LEU A 112 -1.21 -13.48 -22.00
N PRO A 113 -1.86 -12.60 -21.23
CA PRO A 113 -1.71 -11.16 -21.43
C PRO A 113 -0.33 -10.67 -20.99
N THR A 114 0.32 -11.28 -19.99
CA THR A 114 1.66 -10.85 -19.54
C THR A 114 2.70 -11.14 -20.62
N TYR A 115 2.68 -12.33 -21.26
CA TYR A 115 3.54 -12.62 -22.39
C TYR A 115 3.35 -11.61 -23.53
N LEU A 116 2.10 -11.42 -23.98
CA LEU A 116 1.78 -10.53 -25.10
C LEU A 116 2.24 -9.09 -24.85
N ASN A 117 2.00 -8.55 -23.67
CA ASN A 117 2.37 -7.16 -23.37
C ASN A 117 3.87 -7.01 -23.06
N ALA A 118 4.56 -8.06 -22.61
CA ALA A 118 6.01 -8.08 -22.41
C ALA A 118 6.79 -7.90 -23.72
N LEU A 119 6.20 -8.26 -24.88
CA LEU A 119 6.80 -8.05 -26.20
C LEU A 119 7.11 -6.56 -26.48
N SER A 120 6.43 -5.64 -25.82
CA SER A 120 6.69 -4.20 -25.94
C SER A 120 8.03 -3.76 -25.34
N GLY A 121 8.68 -4.59 -24.50
CA GLY A 121 9.91 -4.25 -23.77
C GLY A 121 9.75 -3.24 -22.63
N LYS A 122 8.52 -2.74 -22.40
CA LYS A 122 8.25 -1.70 -21.38
C LYS A 122 8.03 -2.24 -19.96
N GLY A 123 8.05 -3.57 -19.78
CA GLY A 123 7.76 -4.22 -18.50
C GLY A 123 6.28 -4.46 -18.25
N VAL A 124 5.98 -5.55 -17.58
CA VAL A 124 4.62 -5.94 -17.17
C VAL A 124 4.66 -6.35 -15.70
N HIS A 125 3.73 -5.83 -14.90
CA HIS A 125 3.60 -6.18 -13.50
C HIS A 125 2.41 -7.12 -13.29
N LEU A 126 2.63 -8.26 -12.62
CA LEU A 126 1.57 -9.14 -12.13
C LEU A 126 1.50 -9.02 -10.62
N ILE A 127 0.39 -8.46 -10.14
CA ILE A 127 0.23 -8.01 -8.76
C ILE A 127 -0.73 -8.93 -8.02
N THR A 128 -0.31 -9.44 -6.87
CA THR A 128 -1.08 -10.33 -6.02
C THR A 128 -1.13 -9.83 -4.57
N VAL A 129 -1.83 -10.56 -3.68
CA VAL A 129 -2.15 -10.10 -2.32
C VAL A 129 -1.09 -10.39 -1.27
N ASN A 130 -0.13 -11.29 -1.50
CA ASN A 130 0.93 -11.61 -0.55
C ASN A 130 2.18 -12.19 -1.24
N ASP A 131 3.31 -12.17 -0.51
CA ASP A 131 4.62 -12.62 -1.00
C ASP A 131 4.64 -14.10 -1.36
N TYR A 132 3.96 -14.95 -0.58
CA TYR A 132 3.87 -16.38 -0.87
C TYR A 132 3.27 -16.65 -2.25
N LEU A 133 2.20 -15.96 -2.62
CA LEU A 133 1.58 -16.11 -3.93
C LEU A 133 2.47 -15.51 -5.03
N ALA A 134 3.11 -14.38 -4.77
CA ALA A 134 4.02 -13.75 -5.72
C ALA A 134 5.19 -14.69 -6.05
N GLU A 135 5.84 -15.26 -5.04
CA GLU A 135 6.95 -16.21 -5.19
C GLU A 135 6.50 -17.47 -5.92
N ARG A 136 5.46 -18.15 -5.42
CA ARG A 136 4.92 -19.39 -6.00
C ARG A 136 4.53 -19.21 -7.47
N ASP A 137 3.79 -18.14 -7.78
CA ASP A 137 3.26 -17.93 -9.12
C ASP A 137 4.36 -17.49 -10.09
N SER A 138 5.33 -16.70 -9.64
CA SER A 138 6.52 -16.33 -10.42
C SER A 138 7.40 -17.56 -10.75
N GLU A 139 7.55 -18.49 -9.81
CA GLU A 139 8.30 -19.73 -10.06
C GLU A 139 7.56 -20.66 -11.01
N MET A 140 6.28 -20.91 -10.75
CA MET A 140 5.49 -21.87 -11.53
C MET A 140 5.22 -21.33 -12.94
N MET A 141 4.66 -20.12 -13.10
CA MET A 141 4.32 -19.55 -14.40
C MET A 141 5.54 -19.00 -15.11
N GLY A 142 6.55 -18.56 -14.35
CA GLY A 142 7.84 -18.12 -14.88
C GLY A 142 8.55 -19.19 -15.72
N ARG A 143 8.32 -20.47 -15.46
CA ARG A 143 8.84 -21.55 -16.31
C ARG A 143 8.37 -21.42 -17.76
N VAL A 144 7.11 -21.05 -17.97
CA VAL A 144 6.54 -20.84 -19.33
C VAL A 144 7.20 -19.66 -20.01
N HIS A 145 7.30 -18.51 -19.30
CA HIS A 145 7.90 -17.30 -19.84
C HIS A 145 9.40 -17.48 -20.16
N LYS A 146 10.15 -18.11 -19.24
CA LYS A 146 11.59 -18.40 -19.42
C LYS A 146 11.81 -19.39 -20.57
N PHE A 147 10.93 -20.38 -20.74
CA PHE A 147 10.97 -21.31 -21.88
C PHE A 147 10.82 -20.52 -23.21
N LEU A 148 9.96 -19.51 -23.25
CA LEU A 148 9.75 -18.65 -24.40
C LEU A 148 10.80 -17.52 -24.55
N GLY A 149 11.79 -17.44 -23.67
CA GLY A 149 12.90 -16.48 -23.79
C GLY A 149 12.70 -15.16 -23.09
N LEU A 150 11.63 -14.98 -22.30
CA LEU A 150 11.41 -13.81 -21.47
C LEU A 150 12.05 -13.95 -20.09
N THR A 151 12.42 -12.80 -19.50
CA THR A 151 12.92 -12.72 -18.13
C THR A 151 11.78 -12.51 -17.15
N VAL A 152 11.89 -13.14 -15.96
CA VAL A 152 10.86 -13.05 -14.92
C VAL A 152 11.53 -12.74 -13.59
N GLY A 153 11.07 -11.67 -12.96
CA GLY A 153 11.45 -11.20 -11.63
C GLY A 153 10.31 -11.35 -10.61
N CYS A 154 10.67 -11.30 -9.32
CA CYS A 154 9.73 -11.30 -8.21
C CYS A 154 10.22 -10.32 -7.15
N ILE A 155 9.36 -9.42 -6.70
CA ILE A 155 9.63 -8.47 -5.61
C ILE A 155 9.04 -9.05 -4.33
N LEU A 156 9.90 -9.16 -3.29
CA LEU A 156 9.56 -9.61 -1.95
C LEU A 156 9.97 -8.56 -0.92
N ALA A 157 9.37 -8.62 0.26
CA ALA A 157 9.56 -7.60 1.31
C ALA A 157 11.03 -7.40 1.73
N ASP A 158 11.79 -8.49 1.88
CA ASP A 158 13.17 -8.46 2.42
C ASP A 158 14.27 -8.12 1.39
N MET A 159 13.89 -7.67 0.17
CA MET A 159 14.85 -7.38 -0.89
C MET A 159 15.50 -6.01 -0.76
N THR A 160 16.82 -5.95 -1.00
CA THR A 160 17.57 -4.68 -1.11
C THR A 160 17.21 -3.90 -2.39
N PRO A 161 17.43 -2.57 -2.46
CA PRO A 161 17.15 -1.77 -3.64
C PRO A 161 17.84 -2.29 -4.92
N ALA A 162 19.08 -2.75 -4.81
CA ALA A 162 19.82 -3.33 -5.94
C ALA A 162 19.15 -4.60 -6.48
N GLN A 163 18.74 -5.51 -5.59
CA GLN A 163 18.00 -6.71 -5.96
C GLN A 163 16.65 -6.36 -6.60
N ARG A 164 15.90 -5.39 -6.03
CA ARG A 164 14.63 -4.91 -6.60
C ARG A 164 14.80 -4.40 -8.01
N ARG A 165 15.85 -3.59 -8.26
CA ARG A 165 16.13 -3.06 -9.60
C ARG A 165 16.38 -4.17 -10.62
N GLU A 166 17.09 -5.22 -10.26
CA GLU A 166 17.28 -6.39 -11.14
C GLU A 166 15.93 -7.04 -11.48
N GLN A 167 15.04 -7.18 -10.49
CA GLN A 167 13.72 -7.77 -10.72
C GLN A 167 12.82 -6.88 -11.59
N TYR A 168 12.82 -5.55 -11.38
CA TYR A 168 12.06 -4.62 -12.22
C TYR A 168 12.60 -4.53 -13.66
N ASN A 169 13.85 -4.84 -13.88
CA ASN A 169 14.45 -4.89 -15.23
C ASN A 169 14.06 -6.14 -16.02
N CYS A 170 13.40 -7.11 -15.40
CA CYS A 170 12.84 -8.24 -16.11
C CYS A 170 11.65 -7.85 -17.01
N ASP A 171 11.34 -8.65 -18.03
CA ASP A 171 10.19 -8.44 -18.91
C ASP A 171 8.86 -8.50 -18.17
N ILE A 172 8.77 -9.37 -17.15
CA ILE A 172 7.61 -9.59 -16.31
C ILE A 172 8.05 -9.60 -14.85
N THR A 173 7.42 -8.79 -14.00
CA THR A 173 7.72 -8.71 -12.56
C THR A 173 6.48 -9.05 -11.74
N TYR A 174 6.61 -10.04 -10.87
CA TYR A 174 5.61 -10.41 -9.87
C TYR A 174 5.87 -9.68 -8.55
N GLY A 175 4.84 -9.43 -7.76
CA GLY A 175 4.97 -8.84 -6.43
C GLY A 175 3.62 -8.50 -5.82
N THR A 176 3.62 -7.93 -4.62
CA THR A 176 2.41 -7.48 -3.94
C THR A 176 2.10 -6.02 -4.27
N ASN A 177 0.83 -5.65 -4.13
CA ASN A 177 0.40 -4.25 -4.27
C ASN A 177 1.15 -3.30 -3.34
N ASN A 178 1.44 -3.75 -2.11
CA ASN A 178 2.14 -2.95 -1.11
C ASN A 178 3.59 -2.70 -1.52
N GLU A 179 4.32 -3.74 -1.92
CA GLU A 179 5.71 -3.60 -2.35
C GLU A 179 5.88 -2.71 -3.58
N PHE A 180 5.03 -2.89 -4.60
CA PHE A 180 5.05 -2.00 -5.77
C PHE A 180 4.73 -0.55 -5.41
N GLY A 181 3.76 -0.34 -4.52
CA GLY A 181 3.38 1.00 -4.08
C GLY A 181 4.44 1.65 -3.20
N PHE A 182 5.07 0.91 -2.29
CA PHE A 182 6.17 1.43 -1.49
C PHE A 182 7.42 1.70 -2.31
N ASP A 183 7.73 0.89 -3.32
CA ASP A 183 8.83 1.17 -4.23
C ASP A 183 8.59 2.46 -5.03
N TYR A 184 7.34 2.70 -5.47
CA TYR A 184 6.96 3.97 -6.08
C TYR A 184 7.21 5.16 -5.14
N LEU A 185 6.80 5.05 -3.87
CA LEU A 185 7.04 6.11 -2.90
C LEU A 185 8.54 6.29 -2.62
N ARG A 186 9.31 5.19 -2.47
CA ARG A 186 10.76 5.24 -2.29
C ARG A 186 11.49 5.90 -3.47
N ASP A 187 11.10 5.57 -4.70
CA ASP A 187 11.65 6.18 -5.90
C ASP A 187 11.43 7.70 -5.94
N ASN A 188 10.28 8.16 -5.42
CA ASN A 188 9.99 9.59 -5.31
C ASN A 188 10.67 10.28 -4.11
N MET A 189 11.43 9.53 -3.31
CA MET A 189 12.29 10.03 -2.24
C MET A 189 13.79 9.83 -2.56
N ALA A 190 14.14 9.27 -3.74
CA ALA A 190 15.51 8.97 -4.14
C ALA A 190 16.30 10.26 -4.43
N TRP A 191 17.60 10.27 -4.11
CA TRP A 191 18.49 11.44 -4.29
C TRP A 191 19.36 11.36 -5.54
N SER A 192 19.41 10.17 -6.16
CA SER A 192 20.12 9.94 -7.41
C SER A 192 19.35 8.99 -8.31
N GLN A 193 19.62 9.04 -9.63
CA GLN A 193 19.03 8.09 -10.57
C GLN A 193 19.39 6.64 -10.25
N ASP A 194 20.57 6.42 -9.69
CA ASP A 194 21.05 5.08 -9.33
C ASP A 194 20.29 4.47 -8.16
N GLU A 195 19.51 5.22 -7.43
CA GLU A 195 18.63 4.72 -6.37
C GLU A 195 17.26 4.28 -6.88
N LEU A 196 16.85 4.74 -8.06
CA LEU A 196 15.56 4.39 -8.65
C LEU A 196 15.51 2.91 -8.99
N VAL A 197 14.43 2.24 -8.59
CA VAL A 197 14.26 0.80 -8.83
C VAL A 197 13.24 0.51 -9.92
N GLN A 198 12.17 1.31 -10.07
CA GLN A 198 11.12 1.10 -11.06
C GLN A 198 11.43 1.77 -12.40
N ARG A 199 11.01 1.11 -13.51
CA ARG A 199 11.17 1.65 -14.87
C ARG A 199 9.97 2.47 -15.37
N GLY A 200 8.83 2.37 -14.68
CA GLY A 200 7.56 3.00 -15.07
C GLY A 200 6.39 2.04 -14.94
N HIS A 201 5.18 2.53 -15.28
CA HIS A 201 3.91 1.84 -15.03
C HIS A 201 3.17 1.57 -16.36
N ASN A 202 3.69 0.64 -17.19
CA ASN A 202 3.12 0.34 -18.51
C ASN A 202 1.83 -0.50 -18.40
N PHE A 203 1.92 -1.74 -17.91
CA PHE A 203 0.77 -2.64 -17.81
C PHE A 203 0.77 -3.43 -16.51
N ALA A 204 -0.36 -3.42 -15.81
CA ALA A 204 -0.57 -4.26 -14.64
C ALA A 204 -1.74 -5.23 -14.83
N VAL A 205 -1.51 -6.47 -14.42
CA VAL A 205 -2.55 -7.48 -14.20
C VAL A 205 -2.68 -7.73 -12.71
N VAL A 206 -3.83 -7.39 -12.13
CA VAL A 206 -4.08 -7.55 -10.69
C VAL A 206 -4.85 -8.85 -10.45
N ASP A 207 -4.21 -9.81 -9.78
CA ASP A 207 -4.92 -11.02 -9.31
C ASP A 207 -5.66 -10.74 -8.02
N GLU A 208 -6.81 -11.35 -7.84
CA GLU A 208 -7.75 -11.07 -6.77
C GLU A 208 -8.07 -9.56 -6.66
N VAL A 209 -8.36 -8.95 -7.82
CA VAL A 209 -8.53 -7.50 -8.00
C VAL A 209 -9.58 -6.87 -7.08
N ASP A 210 -10.56 -7.62 -6.66
CA ASP A 210 -11.59 -7.17 -5.71
C ASP A 210 -11.08 -7.04 -4.26
N SER A 211 -10.06 -7.79 -3.86
CA SER A 211 -9.38 -7.54 -2.60
C SER A 211 -8.55 -6.27 -2.65
N ILE A 212 -7.68 -6.19 -3.65
CA ILE A 212 -6.69 -5.11 -3.72
C ILE A 212 -7.38 -3.76 -4.00
N LEU A 213 -8.26 -3.69 -5.01
CA LEU A 213 -8.85 -2.43 -5.45
C LEU A 213 -10.15 -2.04 -4.72
N VAL A 214 -10.69 -2.93 -3.89
CA VAL A 214 -11.92 -2.65 -3.12
C VAL A 214 -11.69 -2.79 -1.63
N ASP A 215 -11.27 -3.96 -1.13
CA ASP A 215 -11.15 -4.19 0.32
C ASP A 215 -10.00 -3.41 0.95
N GLU A 216 -8.81 -3.50 0.35
CA GLU A 216 -7.60 -2.84 0.83
C GLU A 216 -7.59 -1.34 0.49
N ALA A 217 -8.36 -0.91 -0.50
CA ALA A 217 -8.41 0.49 -0.95
C ALA A 217 -9.17 1.42 0.01
N ARG A 218 -9.09 1.18 1.32
CA ARG A 218 -9.65 2.02 2.39
C ARG A 218 -8.60 2.91 3.03
N THR A 219 -7.35 2.45 3.08
CA THR A 219 -6.23 3.11 3.71
C THR A 219 -5.15 3.40 2.67
N PRO A 220 -4.51 4.56 2.68
CA PRO A 220 -3.38 4.84 1.80
C PRO A 220 -2.14 4.04 2.24
N LEU A 221 -1.18 3.92 1.34
CA LEU A 221 0.19 3.54 1.65
C LEU A 221 0.90 4.78 2.20
N ILE A 222 1.57 4.64 3.34
CA ILE A 222 2.23 5.74 4.03
C ILE A 222 3.65 5.31 4.39
N ILE A 223 4.63 6.14 4.08
CA ILE A 223 5.98 6.09 4.62
C ILE A 223 6.11 7.23 5.60
N SER A 224 6.43 6.94 6.84
CA SER A 224 6.69 7.94 7.88
C SER A 224 8.07 7.73 8.50
N GLY A 225 8.62 8.79 9.04
CA GLY A 225 9.89 8.79 9.73
C GLY A 225 9.85 9.70 10.95
N PRO A 226 10.90 9.69 11.80
CA PRO A 226 10.95 10.55 12.98
C PRO A 226 10.89 12.02 12.56
N ALA A 227 10.06 12.80 13.25
CA ALA A 227 10.03 14.25 13.08
C ALA A 227 11.24 14.88 13.78
N ASP A 228 11.76 15.97 13.22
CA ASP A 228 12.86 16.71 13.83
C ASP A 228 12.50 17.20 15.25
N SER A 229 13.21 16.72 16.21
CA SER A 229 13.37 17.06 17.65
C SER A 229 12.34 18.02 18.33
N ALA A 230 11.05 17.67 18.34
CA ALA A 230 10.06 18.29 19.24
C ALA A 230 10.16 17.79 20.70
N THR A 231 10.93 16.73 20.96
CA THR A 231 11.04 16.00 22.24
C THR A 231 11.35 16.91 23.42
N LYS A 232 12.17 17.94 23.23
CA LYS A 232 12.52 18.91 24.25
C LYS A 232 11.31 19.72 24.74
N TRP A 233 10.45 20.17 23.82
CA TRP A 233 9.30 21.00 24.16
C TRP A 233 8.27 20.26 25.00
N TYR A 234 7.98 19.00 24.72
CA TYR A 234 7.07 18.20 25.54
C TYR A 234 7.53 18.12 27.01
N GLY A 235 8.84 17.87 27.22
CA GLY A 235 9.42 17.79 28.55
C GLY A 235 9.37 19.14 29.29
N ASP A 236 9.60 20.23 28.58
CA ASP A 236 9.63 21.57 29.18
C ASP A 236 8.20 22.06 29.47
N PHE A 237 7.23 21.88 28.57
CA PHE A 237 5.83 22.21 28.83
C PHE A 237 5.21 21.34 29.93
N ALA A 238 5.56 20.05 30.03
CA ALA A 238 5.10 19.20 31.14
C ALA A 238 5.56 19.71 32.51
N LYS A 239 6.75 20.34 32.61
CA LYS A 239 7.25 21.00 33.83
C LYS A 239 6.51 22.33 34.07
N LEU A 240 6.27 23.13 33.03
CA LEU A 240 5.60 24.42 33.09
C LEU A 240 4.16 24.28 33.58
N VAL A 241 3.39 23.38 32.98
CA VAL A 241 1.98 23.15 33.30
C VAL A 241 1.76 22.71 34.76
N LYS A 242 2.73 22.07 35.40
CA LYS A 242 2.69 21.81 36.86
C LYS A 242 2.60 23.06 37.72
N ARG A 243 3.06 24.21 37.20
CA ARG A 243 3.04 25.52 37.91
C ARG A 243 1.77 26.32 37.65
N LEU A 244 1.05 26.01 36.56
CA LEU A 244 -0.21 26.66 36.20
C LEU A 244 -1.36 26.12 37.06
N LYS A 245 -2.32 26.97 37.38
CA LYS A 245 -3.47 26.69 38.25
C LYS A 245 -4.75 26.60 37.42
N ARG A 246 -5.50 25.51 37.60
CA ARG A 246 -6.83 25.39 37.04
C ARG A 246 -7.79 26.39 37.66
N GLY A 247 -8.64 27.00 36.87
CA GLY A 247 -9.68 27.94 37.23
C GLY A 247 -11.01 27.67 36.54
N GLU A 248 -11.86 28.68 36.44
CA GLU A 248 -13.15 28.61 35.73
C GLU A 248 -13.19 29.72 34.66
N ALA A 249 -13.74 29.41 33.50
CA ALA A 249 -13.95 30.35 32.42
C ALA A 249 -14.96 31.45 32.82
N ALA A 250 -14.80 32.63 32.26
CA ALA A 250 -15.74 33.72 32.46
C ALA A 250 -17.16 33.32 31.99
N ASN A 251 -18.16 33.57 32.83
CA ASN A 251 -19.56 33.38 32.45
C ASN A 251 -20.37 34.64 32.75
N PRO A 252 -20.49 35.57 31.79
CA PRO A 252 -21.19 36.82 31.97
C PRO A 252 -22.67 36.66 32.36
N GLN A 253 -23.32 35.57 31.92
CA GLN A 253 -24.73 35.30 32.24
C GLN A 253 -24.93 34.90 33.70
N ARG A 254 -23.91 34.40 34.39
CA ARG A 254 -23.92 34.00 35.78
C ARG A 254 -23.13 34.93 36.69
N GLY A 255 -22.51 35.97 36.14
CA GLY A 255 -21.67 36.89 36.89
C GLY A 255 -20.38 36.27 37.42
N ILE A 256 -19.88 35.27 36.76
CA ILE A 256 -18.61 34.57 37.09
C ILE A 256 -17.50 35.27 36.32
N GLU A 257 -16.52 35.81 37.04
CA GLU A 257 -15.28 36.32 36.46
C GLU A 257 -14.32 35.16 36.24
N GLU A 258 -13.45 35.28 35.20
CA GLU A 258 -12.39 34.32 34.88
C GLU A 258 -11.43 34.17 36.08
N THR A 259 -11.09 32.93 36.42
CA THR A 259 -10.17 32.62 37.52
C THR A 259 -9.14 31.61 37.12
N GLY A 260 -7.92 31.67 37.73
CA GLY A 260 -6.85 30.71 37.44
C GLY A 260 -6.19 30.98 36.07
N ASP A 261 -5.34 30.06 35.61
CA ASP A 261 -4.50 30.21 34.42
C ASP A 261 -5.09 29.49 33.19
N TYR A 262 -5.97 28.52 33.41
CA TYR A 262 -6.69 27.80 32.38
C TYR A 262 -7.97 27.16 32.93
N ASP A 263 -8.94 26.90 32.07
CA ASP A 263 -10.14 26.14 32.36
C ASP A 263 -10.18 24.79 31.60
N VAL A 264 -11.04 23.88 32.04
CA VAL A 264 -11.17 22.53 31.45
C VAL A 264 -12.64 22.17 31.31
N ASP A 265 -13.09 21.91 30.10
CA ASP A 265 -14.40 21.32 29.84
C ASP A 265 -14.25 19.79 29.66
N GLU A 266 -14.50 19.06 30.75
CA GLU A 266 -14.38 17.58 30.77
C GLU A 266 -15.36 16.88 29.82
N LYS A 267 -16.50 17.54 29.50
CA LYS A 267 -17.52 16.96 28.59
C LYS A 267 -17.11 17.06 27.14
N LYS A 268 -16.52 18.21 26.75
CA LYS A 268 -16.03 18.45 25.39
C LYS A 268 -14.59 17.98 25.20
N ARG A 269 -13.90 17.60 26.31
CA ARG A 269 -12.47 17.27 26.33
C ARG A 269 -11.59 18.40 25.77
N THR A 270 -11.95 19.67 26.08
CA THR A 270 -11.22 20.87 25.64
C THR A 270 -10.64 21.63 26.84
N VAL A 271 -9.59 22.41 26.56
CA VAL A 271 -8.96 23.30 27.53
C VAL A 271 -8.92 24.69 26.95
N GLY A 272 -9.15 25.72 27.80
CA GLY A 272 -9.03 27.12 27.47
C GLY A 272 -7.90 27.75 28.30
N ILE A 273 -7.02 28.52 27.66
CA ILE A 273 -5.93 29.22 28.37
C ILE A 273 -6.37 30.64 28.62
N HIS A 274 -6.22 31.10 29.87
CA HIS A 274 -6.61 32.44 30.30
C HIS A 274 -5.44 33.43 30.12
N GLU A 275 -5.76 34.72 30.10
CA GLU A 275 -4.76 35.78 29.91
C GLU A 275 -3.62 35.70 30.94
N SER A 276 -3.96 35.36 32.21
CA SER A 276 -2.97 35.14 33.28
C SER A 276 -2.05 33.92 33.02
N GLY A 277 -2.58 32.90 32.30
CA GLY A 277 -1.81 31.73 31.90
C GLY A 277 -0.86 32.05 30.75
N VAL A 278 -1.37 32.80 29.74
CA VAL A 278 -0.58 33.23 28.59
C VAL A 278 0.63 34.07 29.08
N SER A 279 0.43 35.09 29.89
CA SER A 279 1.51 35.94 30.41
C SER A 279 2.59 35.14 31.17
N LYS A 280 2.20 34.09 31.92
CA LYS A 280 3.17 33.24 32.63
C LYS A 280 3.98 32.36 31.70
N VAL A 281 3.36 31.91 30.58
CA VAL A 281 4.02 31.11 29.56
C VAL A 281 5.01 31.97 28.79
N GLU A 282 4.61 33.17 28.37
CA GLU A 282 5.45 34.18 27.72
C GLU A 282 6.66 34.54 28.57
N ASP A 283 6.44 34.87 29.85
CA ASP A 283 7.52 35.14 30.79
C ASP A 283 8.50 33.98 30.94
N TRP A 284 8.00 32.73 30.93
CA TRP A 284 8.83 31.55 31.11
C TRP A 284 9.63 31.21 29.86
N LEU A 285 9.04 31.39 28.68
CA LEU A 285 9.68 31.19 27.40
C LEU A 285 10.61 32.33 26.98
N GLY A 286 10.39 33.54 27.56
CA GLY A 286 11.10 34.75 27.18
C GLY A 286 10.67 35.29 25.81
N ILE A 287 9.40 35.16 25.46
CA ILE A 287 8.79 35.64 24.21
C ILE A 287 7.78 36.74 24.50
N ASP A 288 7.61 37.66 23.55
CA ASP A 288 6.71 38.81 23.73
C ASP A 288 5.24 38.48 23.44
N ASN A 289 4.97 37.52 22.55
CA ASN A 289 3.61 37.12 22.16
C ASN A 289 3.55 35.64 21.76
N LEU A 290 2.78 34.86 22.52
CA LEU A 290 2.60 33.41 22.30
C LEU A 290 1.82 33.12 21.00
N TYR A 291 0.97 34.01 20.55
CA TYR A 291 0.10 33.86 19.39
C TYR A 291 0.67 34.42 18.08
N GLU A 292 1.93 34.89 18.08
CA GLU A 292 2.62 35.18 16.83
C GLU A 292 2.78 33.91 15.97
N SER A 293 2.76 34.06 14.65
CA SER A 293 2.84 32.92 13.69
C SER A 293 4.05 32.00 13.93
N VAL A 294 5.20 32.57 14.31
CA VAL A 294 6.42 31.83 14.68
C VAL A 294 6.25 30.98 15.93
N ASN A 295 5.40 31.42 16.87
CA ASN A 295 5.18 30.78 18.17
C ASN A 295 3.94 29.85 18.16
N THR A 296 3.17 29.80 17.08
CA THR A 296 1.95 28.98 16.96
C THR A 296 2.14 27.51 17.36
N PRO A 297 3.24 26.79 16.99
CA PRO A 297 3.46 25.42 17.44
C PRO A 297 3.55 25.27 18.96
N LEU A 298 4.02 26.30 19.68
CA LEU A 298 4.15 26.28 21.14
C LEU A 298 2.78 26.23 21.84
N VAL A 299 1.74 26.82 21.22
CA VAL A 299 0.36 26.75 21.71
C VAL A 299 -0.15 25.30 21.68
N GLY A 300 0.21 24.52 20.66
CA GLY A 300 -0.11 23.10 20.55
C GLY A 300 0.49 22.29 21.71
N TYR A 301 1.81 22.46 21.95
CA TYR A 301 2.49 21.79 23.08
C TYR A 301 1.89 22.15 24.43
N LEU A 302 1.54 23.44 24.64
CA LEU A 302 0.90 23.89 25.87
C LEU A 302 -0.47 23.25 26.08
N ASN A 303 -1.31 23.26 25.05
CA ASN A 303 -2.64 22.65 25.08
C ASN A 303 -2.55 21.15 25.38
N ASN A 304 -1.65 20.43 24.71
CA ASN A 304 -1.45 19.01 24.92
C ASN A 304 -0.93 18.70 26.33
N ALA A 305 -0.03 19.49 26.85
CA ALA A 305 0.47 19.33 28.21
C ALA A 305 -0.64 19.55 29.27
N ILE A 306 -1.54 20.53 29.07
CA ILE A 306 -2.68 20.75 29.95
C ILE A 306 -3.69 19.62 29.82
N LYS A 307 -4.04 19.18 28.60
CA LYS A 307 -4.93 18.03 28.36
C LYS A 307 -4.38 16.76 29.01
N ALA A 308 -3.09 16.48 28.80
CA ALA A 308 -2.42 15.31 29.40
C ALA A 308 -2.52 15.33 30.93
N LYS A 309 -2.35 16.50 31.56
CA LYS A 309 -2.45 16.67 33.01
C LYS A 309 -3.86 16.44 33.52
N GLU A 310 -4.88 17.00 32.87
CA GLU A 310 -6.23 17.09 33.42
C GLU A 310 -7.19 16.02 32.91
N LEU A 311 -7.10 15.68 31.63
CA LEU A 311 -8.09 14.85 30.93
C LEU A 311 -7.67 13.39 30.74
N PHE A 312 -6.37 13.09 30.82
CA PHE A 312 -5.85 11.73 30.70
C PHE A 312 -5.32 11.20 32.03
N LYS A 313 -5.87 10.12 32.55
CA LYS A 313 -5.57 9.55 33.87
C LYS A 313 -4.93 8.19 33.74
N ASN A 314 -3.82 8.00 34.46
CA ASN A 314 -3.20 6.69 34.60
C ASN A 314 -4.19 5.67 35.21
N ASP A 315 -4.07 4.42 34.81
CA ASP A 315 -4.95 3.28 35.20
C ASP A 315 -6.41 3.40 34.70
N LYS A 316 -6.71 4.43 33.88
CA LYS A 316 -8.02 4.61 33.27
C LYS A 316 -7.92 4.77 31.75
N ASP A 317 -7.25 5.82 31.29
CA ASP A 317 -7.11 6.14 29.86
C ASP A 317 -5.83 5.51 29.28
N TYR A 318 -4.83 5.25 30.11
CA TYR A 318 -3.57 4.59 29.76
C TYR A 318 -2.94 3.93 30.99
N VAL A 319 -1.96 3.06 30.76
CA VAL A 319 -1.09 2.44 31.79
C VAL A 319 0.37 2.61 31.38
N VAL A 320 1.27 2.57 32.39
CA VAL A 320 2.72 2.57 32.14
C VAL A 320 3.26 1.19 32.47
N ILE A 321 3.77 0.49 31.45
CA ILE A 321 4.33 -0.87 31.57
C ILE A 321 5.73 -0.86 30.93
N ASP A 322 6.72 -1.37 31.65
CA ASP A 322 8.13 -1.49 31.21
C ASP A 322 8.74 -0.15 30.72
N GLY A 323 8.23 0.98 31.24
CA GLY A 323 8.69 2.33 30.86
C GLY A 323 7.99 2.90 29.62
N GLU A 324 6.97 2.25 29.08
CA GLU A 324 6.17 2.70 27.95
C GLU A 324 4.73 3.03 28.34
N VAL A 325 4.18 4.08 27.75
CA VAL A 325 2.76 4.44 27.88
C VAL A 325 1.95 3.56 26.94
N MET A 326 0.97 2.83 27.44
CA MET A 326 0.05 2.00 26.64
C MET A 326 -1.39 2.48 26.82
N ILE A 327 -2.12 2.63 25.72
CA ILE A 327 -3.52 3.07 25.73
C ILE A 327 -4.41 1.97 26.33
N VAL A 328 -5.39 2.36 27.14
CA VAL A 328 -6.47 1.49 27.61
C VAL A 328 -7.75 1.87 26.87
N ASP A 329 -8.39 0.91 26.25
CA ASP A 329 -9.68 1.10 25.58
C ASP A 329 -10.78 1.41 26.62
N GLU A 330 -11.44 2.53 26.44
CA GLU A 330 -12.45 3.05 27.37
C GLU A 330 -13.66 2.11 27.52
N HIS A 331 -13.98 1.33 26.49
CA HIS A 331 -15.16 0.46 26.47
C HIS A 331 -14.87 -0.96 26.94
N THR A 332 -13.69 -1.48 26.63
CA THR A 332 -13.32 -2.87 26.92
C THR A 332 -12.36 -3.01 28.10
N GLY A 333 -11.69 -1.93 28.53
CA GLY A 333 -10.66 -1.94 29.55
C GLY A 333 -9.39 -2.71 29.12
N ARG A 334 -9.24 -3.04 27.85
CA ARG A 334 -8.08 -3.78 27.31
C ARG A 334 -6.95 -2.82 26.91
N ILE A 335 -5.73 -3.28 27.09
CA ILE A 335 -4.54 -2.57 26.62
C ILE A 335 -4.47 -2.71 25.09
N LEU A 336 -4.37 -1.58 24.40
CA LEU A 336 -4.19 -1.49 22.97
C LEU A 336 -2.68 -1.40 22.66
N ALA A 337 -2.03 -2.56 22.56
CA ALA A 337 -0.60 -2.61 22.26
C ALA A 337 -0.31 -2.05 20.87
N GLY A 338 0.77 -1.26 20.74
CA GLY A 338 1.19 -0.65 19.46
C GLY A 338 0.41 0.58 19.02
N ARG A 339 -0.67 0.99 19.74
CA ARG A 339 -1.42 2.22 19.43
C ARG A 339 -0.89 3.40 20.23
N ARG A 340 -0.86 4.57 19.61
CA ARG A 340 -0.49 5.84 20.22
C ARG A 340 -1.63 6.86 20.06
N TYR A 341 -1.72 7.83 20.99
CA TYR A 341 -2.60 8.99 20.81
C TYR A 341 -1.98 9.93 19.76
N ASN A 342 -2.81 10.49 18.89
CA ASN A 342 -2.40 11.38 17.81
C ASN A 342 -2.06 12.81 18.32
N GLU A 343 -1.56 13.66 17.43
CA GLU A 343 -1.34 15.10 17.64
C GLU A 343 -0.40 15.43 18.80
N GLY A 344 0.64 14.65 19.04
CA GLY A 344 1.57 14.90 20.15
C GLY A 344 1.01 14.61 21.54
N MET A 345 -0.23 14.10 21.65
CA MET A 345 -0.84 13.80 22.94
C MET A 345 -0.13 12.65 23.66
N HIS A 346 0.33 11.64 22.91
CA HIS A 346 1.06 10.51 23.49
C HIS A 346 2.37 10.98 24.11
N GLN A 347 3.12 11.82 23.42
CA GLN A 347 4.36 12.42 23.88
C GLN A 347 4.14 13.34 25.09
N ALA A 348 3.02 14.08 25.11
CA ALA A 348 2.64 14.89 26.27
C ALA A 348 2.34 14.02 27.50
N ILE A 349 1.77 12.82 27.32
CA ILE A 349 1.53 11.84 28.39
C ILE A 349 2.86 11.20 28.84
N GLU A 350 3.73 10.80 27.90
CA GLU A 350 5.08 10.29 28.18
C GLU A 350 5.89 11.31 29.02
N ALA A 351 5.86 12.59 28.60
CA ALA A 351 6.48 13.69 29.33
C ALA A 351 5.87 13.91 30.72
N LYS A 352 4.55 13.76 30.85
CA LYS A 352 3.84 13.86 32.14
C LYS A 352 4.29 12.76 33.10
N GLU A 353 4.39 11.54 32.65
CA GLU A 353 4.78 10.36 33.44
C GLU A 353 6.30 10.28 33.64
N GLY A 354 7.08 11.06 32.88
CA GLY A 354 8.55 11.08 32.97
C GLY A 354 9.22 9.82 32.43
N VAL A 355 8.57 9.14 31.53
CA VAL A 355 9.14 8.05 30.74
C VAL A 355 9.88 8.61 29.52
N GLU A 356 10.57 7.76 28.77
CA GLU A 356 11.24 8.15 27.52
C GLU A 356 10.19 8.64 26.52
N ILE A 357 10.39 9.87 26.00
CA ILE A 357 9.52 10.45 25.00
C ILE A 357 9.98 9.94 23.64
N LYS A 358 9.14 9.14 23.00
CA LYS A 358 9.41 8.65 21.64
C LYS A 358 9.04 9.72 20.63
N ASP A 359 9.89 9.84 19.60
CA ASP A 359 9.68 10.80 18.53
C ASP A 359 8.31 10.59 17.84
N GLU A 360 7.73 11.68 17.36
CA GLU A 360 6.53 11.64 16.54
C GLU A 360 6.92 11.24 15.12
N ASN A 361 6.15 10.33 14.53
CA ASN A 361 6.37 9.98 13.14
C ASN A 361 5.67 11.00 12.24
N GLN A 362 6.43 11.62 11.35
CA GLN A 362 5.91 12.54 10.33
C GLN A 362 5.74 11.76 9.01
N THR A 363 4.62 12.00 8.30
CA THR A 363 4.40 11.46 6.96
C THR A 363 5.44 12.03 5.99
N LEU A 364 6.25 11.15 5.40
CA LEU A 364 7.27 11.50 4.41
C LEU A 364 6.72 11.37 2.98
N ALA A 365 5.96 10.34 2.73
CA ALA A 365 5.31 10.09 1.45
C ALA A 365 4.03 9.27 1.63
N THR A 366 3.02 9.54 0.82
CA THR A 366 1.74 8.83 0.88
C THR A 366 1.11 8.74 -0.52
N ILE A 367 0.38 7.64 -0.77
CA ILE A 367 -0.46 7.50 -1.95
C ILE A 367 -1.60 6.52 -1.65
N THR A 368 -2.81 6.80 -2.13
CA THR A 368 -3.90 5.81 -2.08
C THR A 368 -3.68 4.72 -3.15
N LEU A 369 -4.11 3.49 -2.85
CA LEU A 369 -4.06 2.41 -3.85
C LEU A 369 -4.80 2.79 -5.13
N GLN A 370 -5.92 3.53 -5.02
CA GLN A 370 -6.67 4.00 -6.18
C GLN A 370 -5.81 4.86 -7.10
N ASN A 371 -5.08 5.82 -6.56
CA ASN A 371 -4.24 6.72 -7.35
C ASN A 371 -2.98 6.00 -7.83
N PHE A 372 -2.39 5.11 -7.03
CA PHE A 372 -1.28 4.28 -7.47
C PHE A 372 -1.61 3.46 -8.72
N PHE A 373 -2.74 2.73 -8.71
CA PHE A 373 -3.12 1.91 -9.87
C PHE A 373 -3.55 2.72 -11.10
N ARG A 374 -3.88 4.00 -10.95
CA ARG A 374 -4.14 4.91 -12.07
C ARG A 374 -2.88 5.39 -12.79
N LEU A 375 -1.69 5.15 -12.22
CA LEU A 375 -0.42 5.46 -12.86
C LEU A 375 -0.12 4.54 -14.06
N TYR A 376 -0.73 3.34 -14.09
CA TYR A 376 -0.51 2.42 -15.19
C TYR A 376 -1.21 2.88 -16.46
N ASP A 377 -0.49 2.89 -17.58
CA ASP A 377 -1.02 3.16 -18.91
C ASP A 377 -2.18 2.21 -19.25
N LYS A 378 -2.04 0.95 -18.79
CA LYS A 378 -3.05 -0.08 -18.96
C LYS A 378 -3.19 -0.92 -17.68
N LEU A 379 -4.41 -1.01 -17.19
CA LEU A 379 -4.77 -1.79 -16.00
C LEU A 379 -5.79 -2.86 -16.36
N SER A 380 -5.64 -4.03 -15.78
CA SER A 380 -6.61 -5.11 -15.84
C SER A 380 -6.59 -5.93 -14.55
N GLY A 381 -7.57 -6.79 -14.37
CA GLY A 381 -7.59 -7.62 -13.18
C GLY A 381 -8.47 -8.86 -13.33
N MET A 382 -8.29 -9.80 -12.43
CA MET A 382 -9.07 -11.04 -12.41
C MET A 382 -9.48 -11.41 -10.99
N THR A 383 -10.69 -11.94 -10.87
CA THR A 383 -11.25 -12.47 -9.61
C THR A 383 -12.45 -13.36 -9.89
N GLY A 384 -12.92 -14.10 -8.89
CA GLY A 384 -14.15 -14.91 -8.97
C GLY A 384 -15.43 -14.14 -8.69
N THR A 385 -15.37 -12.85 -8.29
CA THR A 385 -16.49 -12.15 -7.63
C THR A 385 -16.60 -10.65 -7.97
N ALA A 386 -16.19 -10.21 -9.16
CA ALA A 386 -16.12 -8.79 -9.53
C ALA A 386 -17.50 -8.16 -9.82
N MET A 387 -18.49 -8.92 -10.28
CA MET A 387 -19.77 -8.36 -10.74
C MET A 387 -20.57 -7.64 -9.64
N THR A 388 -20.37 -7.96 -8.39
CA THR A 388 -21.01 -7.26 -7.27
C THR A 388 -20.52 -5.82 -7.16
N GLU A 389 -19.26 -5.58 -7.49
CA GLU A 389 -18.55 -4.30 -7.39
C GLU A 389 -18.32 -3.62 -8.77
N ALA A 390 -18.96 -4.11 -9.83
CA ALA A 390 -18.75 -3.61 -11.20
C ALA A 390 -18.97 -2.10 -11.36
N ALA A 391 -19.87 -1.51 -10.56
CA ALA A 391 -20.10 -0.07 -10.56
C ALA A 391 -18.89 0.70 -9.99
N GLU A 392 -18.26 0.18 -8.94
CA GLU A 392 -17.08 0.75 -8.32
C GLU A 392 -15.87 0.66 -9.25
N PHE A 393 -15.59 -0.51 -9.83
CA PHE A 393 -14.53 -0.67 -10.83
C PHE A 393 -14.66 0.32 -11.98
N HIS A 394 -15.88 0.53 -12.45
CA HIS A 394 -16.12 1.48 -13.54
C HIS A 394 -15.96 2.94 -13.11
N GLN A 395 -16.48 3.33 -11.94
CA GLN A 395 -16.44 4.72 -11.48
C GLN A 395 -15.03 5.16 -11.09
N ILE A 396 -14.31 4.32 -10.33
CA ILE A 396 -12.98 4.67 -9.77
C ILE A 396 -11.87 4.41 -10.79
N TYR A 397 -11.82 3.19 -11.35
CA TYR A 397 -10.69 2.73 -12.16
C TYR A 397 -10.97 2.73 -13.67
N LYS A 398 -12.19 3.08 -14.10
CA LYS A 398 -12.64 3.00 -15.50
C LYS A 398 -12.61 1.59 -16.09
N LEU A 399 -12.56 0.56 -15.25
CA LEU A 399 -12.51 -0.84 -15.63
C LEU A 399 -13.92 -1.39 -15.86
N GLY A 400 -14.15 -2.04 -16.99
CA GLY A 400 -15.34 -2.82 -17.24
C GLY A 400 -15.18 -4.25 -16.72
N VAL A 401 -16.24 -4.86 -16.21
CA VAL A 401 -16.21 -6.26 -15.74
C VAL A 401 -16.84 -7.17 -16.78
N VAL A 402 -16.14 -8.26 -17.15
CA VAL A 402 -16.61 -9.25 -18.13
C VAL A 402 -16.71 -10.62 -17.45
N PRO A 403 -17.93 -11.15 -17.27
CA PRO A 403 -18.09 -12.50 -16.74
C PRO A 403 -17.74 -13.54 -17.80
N ILE A 404 -16.68 -14.30 -17.55
CA ILE A 404 -16.23 -15.39 -18.40
C ILE A 404 -17.00 -16.66 -18.03
N PRO A 405 -17.57 -17.42 -18.99
CA PRO A 405 -18.25 -18.66 -18.69
C PRO A 405 -17.28 -19.69 -18.10
N THR A 406 -17.79 -20.59 -17.26
CA THR A 406 -17.03 -21.72 -16.72
C THR A 406 -16.74 -22.76 -17.82
N ASN A 407 -15.57 -23.42 -17.72
CA ASN A 407 -15.20 -24.50 -18.65
C ASN A 407 -16.18 -25.68 -18.60
N ARG A 408 -16.63 -26.04 -17.40
CA ARG A 408 -17.68 -27.05 -17.18
C ARG A 408 -18.83 -26.43 -16.40
N PRO A 409 -20.09 -26.90 -16.62
CA PRO A 409 -21.23 -26.42 -15.84
C PRO A 409 -21.02 -26.64 -14.34
N MET A 410 -21.31 -25.63 -13.54
CA MET A 410 -21.28 -25.73 -12.09
C MET A 410 -22.46 -26.58 -11.58
N VAL A 411 -22.17 -27.63 -10.84
CA VAL A 411 -23.15 -28.59 -10.31
C VAL A 411 -23.30 -28.51 -8.77
N ARG A 412 -22.59 -27.57 -8.11
CA ARG A 412 -22.69 -27.35 -6.67
C ARG A 412 -24.12 -26.99 -6.27
N MET A 413 -24.59 -27.58 -5.15
CA MET A 413 -25.87 -27.27 -4.53
C MET A 413 -25.72 -26.22 -3.44
N ASP A 414 -26.21 -25.00 -3.70
CA ASP A 414 -26.28 -23.93 -2.71
C ASP A 414 -27.63 -24.07 -1.96
N GLN A 415 -27.59 -24.58 -0.73
CA GLN A 415 -28.76 -24.80 0.12
C GLN A 415 -29.29 -23.49 0.70
N ALA A 416 -30.56 -23.48 1.13
CA ALA A 416 -31.16 -22.35 1.80
C ALA A 416 -30.49 -22.07 3.17
N ASP A 417 -30.42 -20.78 3.52
CA ASP A 417 -29.91 -20.37 4.82
C ASP A 417 -30.83 -20.84 5.94
N LEU A 418 -30.24 -21.30 7.04
CA LEU A 418 -30.94 -21.65 8.28
C LEU A 418 -30.74 -20.52 9.30
N ILE A 419 -31.85 -19.95 9.77
CA ILE A 419 -31.81 -18.77 10.63
C ILE A 419 -32.32 -19.11 12.00
N TYR A 420 -31.49 -18.96 13.03
CA TYR A 420 -31.80 -19.23 14.40
C TYR A 420 -32.04 -17.93 15.18
N ARG A 421 -32.75 -18.03 16.30
CA ARG A 421 -33.04 -16.89 17.16
C ARG A 421 -31.80 -16.43 17.92
N THR A 422 -31.01 -17.40 18.43
CA THR A 422 -29.84 -17.16 19.27
C THR A 422 -28.58 -17.71 18.61
N GLU A 423 -27.41 -17.12 18.92
CA GLU A 423 -26.11 -17.62 18.47
C GLU A 423 -25.82 -19.03 19.03
N THR A 424 -26.21 -19.30 20.28
CA THR A 424 -25.99 -20.60 20.91
C THR A 424 -26.71 -21.70 20.13
N ALA A 425 -28.01 -21.52 19.81
CA ALA A 425 -28.77 -22.50 19.04
C ALA A 425 -28.21 -22.68 17.63
N LYS A 426 -27.72 -21.61 17.01
CA LYS A 426 -27.01 -21.64 15.71
C LYS A 426 -25.77 -22.55 15.81
N PHE A 427 -24.87 -22.30 16.78
CA PHE A 427 -23.65 -23.07 16.91
C PHE A 427 -23.91 -24.53 17.28
N ASP A 428 -24.92 -24.83 18.10
CA ASP A 428 -25.32 -26.20 18.40
C ASP A 428 -25.74 -26.92 17.10
N ALA A 429 -26.55 -26.29 16.26
CA ALA A 429 -26.97 -26.85 15.00
C ALA A 429 -25.79 -26.99 13.99
N VAL A 430 -24.85 -26.04 13.96
CA VAL A 430 -23.62 -26.15 13.17
C VAL A 430 -22.80 -27.36 13.58
N VAL A 431 -22.60 -27.56 14.88
CA VAL A 431 -21.84 -28.71 15.39
C VAL A 431 -22.52 -30.03 15.05
N GLU A 432 -23.86 -30.13 15.16
CA GLU A 432 -24.61 -31.34 14.80
C GLU A 432 -24.49 -31.66 13.32
N ASP A 433 -24.62 -30.68 12.44
CA ASP A 433 -24.45 -30.88 10.99
C ASP A 433 -23.00 -31.31 10.63
N ILE A 434 -22.00 -30.70 11.26
CA ILE A 434 -20.59 -31.11 11.07
C ILE A 434 -20.40 -32.58 11.51
N VAL A 435 -20.94 -33.00 12.67
CA VAL A 435 -20.85 -34.39 13.17
C VAL A 435 -21.53 -35.35 12.19
N GLU A 436 -22.70 -35.01 11.67
CA GLU A 436 -23.42 -35.84 10.71
C GLU A 436 -22.65 -36.03 9.39
N LYS A 437 -22.16 -34.93 8.81
CA LYS A 437 -21.42 -34.94 7.53
C LYS A 437 -20.05 -35.60 7.67
N HIS A 438 -19.31 -35.29 8.76
CA HIS A 438 -18.05 -35.96 9.10
C HIS A 438 -18.20 -37.46 9.29
N GLY A 439 -19.29 -37.88 9.98
CA GLY A 439 -19.62 -39.30 10.15
C GLY A 439 -19.87 -40.04 8.86
N LYS A 440 -20.29 -39.34 7.77
CA LYS A 440 -20.42 -39.90 6.42
C LYS A 440 -19.08 -39.88 5.66
N GLY A 441 -18.06 -39.22 6.18
CA GLY A 441 -16.75 -39.06 5.51
C GLY A 441 -16.68 -37.90 4.52
N GLN A 442 -17.67 -36.99 4.46
CA GLN A 442 -17.66 -35.84 3.59
C GLN A 442 -16.68 -34.78 4.15
N PRO A 443 -15.75 -34.21 3.32
CA PRO A 443 -14.90 -33.11 3.78
C PRO A 443 -15.72 -31.85 4.00
N ILE A 444 -15.34 -31.07 5.03
CA ILE A 444 -16.08 -29.88 5.48
C ILE A 444 -15.12 -28.71 5.63
N LEU A 445 -15.45 -27.61 5.00
CA LEU A 445 -14.81 -26.31 5.22
C LEU A 445 -15.81 -25.38 5.92
N VAL A 446 -15.47 -24.96 7.13
CA VAL A 446 -16.31 -24.03 7.93
C VAL A 446 -15.70 -22.63 7.85
N GLY A 447 -16.48 -21.65 7.37
CA GLY A 447 -16.12 -20.25 7.38
C GLY A 447 -16.68 -19.53 8.59
N THR A 448 -15.81 -18.83 9.34
CA THR A 448 -16.18 -17.99 10.50
C THR A 448 -15.77 -16.54 10.24
N THR A 449 -16.43 -15.58 10.88
CA THR A 449 -16.18 -14.14 10.70
C THR A 449 -15.10 -13.59 11.61
N SER A 450 -14.70 -14.30 12.66
CA SER A 450 -13.66 -13.86 13.60
C SER A 450 -12.84 -15.01 14.17
N VAL A 451 -11.64 -14.68 14.67
CA VAL A 451 -10.77 -15.63 15.39
C VAL A 451 -11.48 -16.21 16.61
N GLU A 452 -12.19 -15.37 17.38
CA GLU A 452 -12.93 -15.78 18.56
C GLU A 452 -13.99 -16.84 18.25
N LYS A 453 -14.79 -16.63 17.18
CA LYS A 453 -15.81 -17.58 16.73
C LYS A 453 -15.21 -18.88 16.23
N SER A 454 -14.04 -18.83 15.59
CA SER A 454 -13.31 -20.04 15.16
C SER A 454 -12.81 -20.87 16.35
N GLU A 455 -12.29 -20.22 17.37
CA GLU A 455 -11.83 -20.86 18.60
C GLU A 455 -13.00 -21.43 19.41
N TYR A 456 -14.12 -20.69 19.50
CA TYR A 456 -15.34 -21.16 20.14
C TYR A 456 -15.86 -22.45 19.48
N LEU A 457 -15.98 -22.45 18.14
CA LEU A 457 -16.43 -23.62 17.39
C LEU A 457 -15.46 -24.80 17.58
N SER A 458 -14.15 -24.55 17.54
CA SER A 458 -13.14 -25.57 17.80
C SER A 458 -13.30 -26.22 19.18
N GLN A 459 -13.57 -25.44 20.21
CA GLN A 459 -13.84 -25.98 21.54
C GLN A 459 -15.10 -26.89 21.58
N GLN A 460 -16.15 -26.53 20.83
CA GLN A 460 -17.38 -27.35 20.77
C GLN A 460 -17.12 -28.66 19.99
N LEU A 461 -16.38 -28.60 18.89
CA LEU A 461 -16.00 -29.80 18.12
C LEU A 461 -15.10 -30.75 18.93
N ASN A 462 -14.17 -30.23 19.72
CA ASN A 462 -13.34 -31.01 20.62
C ASN A 462 -14.19 -31.76 21.68
N LYS A 463 -15.23 -31.13 22.25
CA LYS A 463 -16.16 -31.77 23.18
C LYS A 463 -16.92 -32.94 22.55
N ARG A 464 -17.17 -32.89 21.24
CA ARG A 464 -17.84 -33.94 20.45
C ARG A 464 -16.87 -34.97 19.90
N GLY A 465 -15.55 -34.79 20.07
CA GLY A 465 -14.51 -35.71 19.60
C GLY A 465 -14.30 -35.68 18.09
N VAL A 466 -14.65 -34.57 17.42
CA VAL A 466 -14.41 -34.37 15.98
C VAL A 466 -12.99 -33.85 15.76
N ALA A 467 -12.16 -34.62 15.05
CA ALA A 467 -10.84 -34.17 14.66
C ALA A 467 -10.96 -33.05 13.61
N HIS A 468 -10.28 -31.95 13.82
CA HIS A 468 -10.35 -30.78 12.92
C HIS A 468 -9.08 -29.95 13.00
N GLU A 469 -8.81 -29.19 11.93
CA GLU A 469 -7.75 -28.17 11.87
C GLU A 469 -8.38 -26.77 11.91
N VAL A 470 -7.68 -25.83 12.57
CA VAL A 470 -8.12 -24.43 12.68
C VAL A 470 -7.14 -23.53 11.96
N LEU A 471 -7.66 -22.69 11.07
CA LEU A 471 -6.91 -21.67 10.32
C LEU A 471 -7.40 -20.28 10.73
N ASN A 472 -6.56 -19.55 11.43
CA ASN A 472 -6.80 -18.18 11.79
C ASN A 472 -5.46 -17.41 11.83
N ALA A 473 -5.52 -16.10 12.07
CA ALA A 473 -4.36 -15.20 12.08
C ALA A 473 -3.20 -15.63 13.02
N LYS A 474 -3.42 -16.58 13.92
CA LYS A 474 -2.39 -17.10 14.83
C LYS A 474 -1.54 -18.22 14.23
N GLN A 475 -1.86 -18.72 13.02
CA GLN A 475 -1.25 -19.92 12.42
C GLN A 475 -0.88 -19.73 10.95
N HIS A 476 -0.41 -18.56 10.55
CA HIS A 476 -0.06 -18.23 9.16
C HIS A 476 0.93 -19.21 8.52
N ASP A 477 1.97 -19.62 9.23
CA ASP A 477 3.04 -20.49 8.71
C ASP A 477 2.55 -21.88 8.28
N ARG A 478 1.34 -22.31 8.71
CA ARG A 478 0.78 -23.63 8.42
C ARG A 478 -0.43 -23.59 7.51
N GLU A 479 -0.77 -22.42 6.98
CA GLU A 479 -2.00 -22.21 6.23
C GLU A 479 -2.06 -23.03 4.95
N ALA A 480 -1.06 -22.94 4.09
CA ALA A 480 -1.03 -23.61 2.80
C ALA A 480 -1.09 -25.16 2.92
N PRO A 481 -0.28 -25.82 3.78
CA PRO A 481 -0.38 -27.25 4.00
C PRO A 481 -1.75 -27.73 4.52
N ILE A 482 -2.40 -26.97 5.42
CA ILE A 482 -3.70 -27.35 5.96
C ILE A 482 -4.79 -27.26 4.87
N ILE A 483 -4.81 -26.16 4.12
CA ILE A 483 -5.78 -25.96 3.02
C ILE A 483 -5.59 -26.99 1.91
N ALA A 484 -4.37 -27.36 1.56
CA ALA A 484 -4.09 -28.38 0.57
C ALA A 484 -4.71 -29.74 0.92
N GLN A 485 -4.85 -30.03 2.23
CA GLN A 485 -5.44 -31.27 2.73
C GLN A 485 -6.94 -31.15 3.10
N ALA A 486 -7.54 -29.95 3.03
CA ALA A 486 -8.94 -29.72 3.40
C ALA A 486 -9.96 -30.49 2.54
N GLY A 487 -9.57 -30.93 1.35
CA GLY A 487 -10.42 -31.75 0.46
C GLY A 487 -10.35 -33.26 0.68
N ARG A 488 -9.62 -33.75 1.69
CA ARG A 488 -9.51 -35.17 2.02
C ARG A 488 -10.76 -35.73 2.67
N LYS A 489 -11.01 -37.00 2.50
CA LYS A 489 -12.16 -37.70 3.08
C LYS A 489 -12.23 -37.49 4.61
N GLY A 490 -13.36 -36.97 5.06
CA GLY A 490 -13.61 -36.69 6.47
C GLY A 490 -12.77 -35.57 7.09
N ALA A 491 -12.04 -34.79 6.32
CA ALA A 491 -11.36 -33.60 6.82
C ALA A 491 -12.36 -32.55 7.29
N VAL A 492 -12.09 -31.93 8.44
CA VAL A 492 -12.84 -30.77 8.95
C VAL A 492 -11.88 -29.62 9.16
N THR A 493 -12.09 -28.54 8.42
CA THR A 493 -11.24 -27.35 8.50
C THR A 493 -12.09 -26.15 8.90
N VAL A 494 -11.75 -25.50 10.01
CA VAL A 494 -12.39 -24.28 10.48
C VAL A 494 -11.49 -23.10 10.13
N ALA A 495 -11.95 -22.21 9.23
CA ALA A 495 -11.16 -21.10 8.73
C ALA A 495 -11.84 -19.76 9.01
N THR A 496 -11.07 -18.72 9.31
CA THR A 496 -11.55 -17.35 9.26
C THR A 496 -11.64 -16.89 7.79
N ASN A 497 -12.35 -15.79 7.53
CA ASN A 497 -12.81 -15.32 6.20
C ASN A 497 -11.83 -15.45 5.04
N MET A 498 -10.56 -15.16 5.27
CA MET A 498 -9.57 -15.02 4.22
C MET A 498 -8.54 -16.15 4.20
N ALA A 499 -8.57 -17.04 5.21
CA ALA A 499 -7.60 -18.13 5.29
C ALA A 499 -7.68 -19.05 4.05
N GLY A 500 -6.52 -19.33 3.46
CA GLY A 500 -6.37 -20.14 2.26
C GLY A 500 -6.75 -19.45 0.96
N ARG A 501 -6.85 -18.12 0.90
CA ARG A 501 -7.07 -17.39 -0.36
C ARG A 501 -5.90 -17.64 -1.32
N GLY A 502 -6.18 -17.79 -2.60
CA GLY A 502 -5.16 -18.12 -3.61
C GLY A 502 -4.70 -19.57 -3.64
N THR A 503 -5.06 -20.38 -2.62
CA THR A 503 -4.74 -21.81 -2.59
C THR A 503 -5.94 -22.67 -3.03
N ASP A 504 -5.72 -23.63 -3.89
CA ASP A 504 -6.77 -24.50 -4.42
C ASP A 504 -7.04 -25.70 -3.48
N ILE A 505 -8.32 -25.98 -3.19
CA ILE A 505 -8.73 -27.17 -2.44
C ILE A 505 -9.09 -28.26 -3.47
N LYS A 506 -8.23 -29.26 -3.59
CA LYS A 506 -8.45 -30.43 -4.46
C LYS A 506 -9.15 -31.53 -3.66
N LEU A 507 -10.19 -32.14 -4.22
CA LEU A 507 -10.81 -33.30 -3.62
C LEU A 507 -9.79 -34.45 -3.57
N GLY A 508 -9.70 -35.12 -2.43
CA GLY A 508 -8.69 -36.18 -2.17
C GLY A 508 -7.34 -35.62 -1.67
N GLY A 509 -7.13 -34.29 -1.68
CA GLY A 509 -5.91 -33.64 -1.20
C GLY A 509 -4.91 -33.28 -2.31
N ASN A 510 -3.75 -32.77 -1.92
CA ASN A 510 -2.64 -32.44 -2.83
C ASN A 510 -1.59 -33.57 -2.81
N PRO A 511 -1.25 -34.16 -3.96
CA PRO A 511 -0.29 -35.26 -4.00
C PRO A 511 1.13 -34.82 -3.65
N ASP A 512 1.54 -33.61 -3.97
CA ASP A 512 2.89 -33.10 -3.67
C ASP A 512 3.12 -33.07 -2.15
N ASP A 513 2.19 -32.44 -1.39
CA ASP A 513 2.27 -32.37 0.06
C ASP A 513 2.25 -33.76 0.72
N LEU A 514 1.48 -34.69 0.17
CA LEU A 514 1.41 -36.07 0.69
C LEU A 514 2.73 -36.80 0.45
N ALA A 515 3.35 -36.64 -0.72
CA ALA A 515 4.65 -37.23 -1.03
C ALA A 515 5.74 -36.66 -0.10
N GLU A 516 5.77 -35.36 0.09
CA GLU A 516 6.70 -34.71 1.03
C GLU A 516 6.51 -35.19 2.46
N ALA A 517 5.25 -35.25 2.94
CA ALA A 517 4.94 -35.75 4.27
C ALA A 517 5.39 -37.21 4.45
N GLU A 518 5.21 -38.06 3.43
CA GLU A 518 5.70 -39.43 3.45
C GLU A 518 7.24 -39.49 3.57
N LEU A 519 7.96 -38.67 2.80
CA LEU A 519 9.42 -38.63 2.85
C LEU A 519 9.94 -38.11 4.20
N ARG A 520 9.32 -37.09 4.74
CA ARG A 520 9.65 -36.57 6.08
C ARG A 520 9.39 -37.62 7.19
N GLN A 521 8.32 -38.40 7.10
CA GLN A 521 8.05 -39.52 8.01
C GLN A 521 9.12 -40.62 7.95
N ARG A 522 9.72 -40.80 6.78
CA ARG A 522 10.86 -41.73 6.59
C ARG A 522 12.20 -41.17 7.07
N GLY A 523 12.20 -39.94 7.60
CA GLY A 523 13.40 -39.26 8.11
C GLY A 523 14.24 -38.57 7.04
N LEU A 524 13.71 -38.45 5.83
CA LEU A 524 14.34 -37.66 4.75
C LEU A 524 13.92 -36.20 4.90
N ASP A 525 14.88 -35.29 4.79
CA ASP A 525 14.66 -33.84 4.82
C ASP A 525 15.20 -33.24 3.52
N PRO A 526 14.46 -32.35 2.84
CA PRO A 526 14.86 -31.81 1.54
C PRO A 526 16.15 -30.97 1.60
N VAL A 527 16.52 -30.47 2.78
CA VAL A 527 17.73 -29.65 2.99
C VAL A 527 18.92 -30.49 3.48
N GLU A 528 18.67 -31.45 4.38
CA GLU A 528 19.74 -32.29 4.95
C GLU A 528 20.10 -33.51 4.05
N HIS A 529 19.15 -33.98 3.23
CA HIS A 529 19.28 -35.22 2.44
C HIS A 529 18.92 -35.00 0.94
N VAL A 530 19.47 -33.94 0.34
CA VAL A 530 19.08 -33.45 -1.01
C VAL A 530 19.08 -34.55 -2.08
N GLU A 531 20.14 -35.38 -2.17
CA GLU A 531 20.26 -36.42 -3.16
C GLU A 531 19.28 -37.59 -2.92
N GLU A 532 19.14 -38.03 -1.67
CA GLU A 532 18.23 -39.11 -1.28
C GLU A 532 16.77 -38.66 -1.44
N TRP A 533 16.47 -37.42 -1.12
CA TRP A 533 15.16 -36.80 -1.34
C TRP A 533 14.80 -36.76 -2.81
N ALA A 534 15.67 -36.21 -3.67
CA ALA A 534 15.43 -36.11 -5.10
C ALA A 534 15.25 -37.49 -5.77
N ALA A 535 15.98 -38.51 -5.30
CA ALA A 535 15.85 -39.87 -5.80
C ALA A 535 14.54 -40.55 -5.33
N ALA A 536 14.06 -40.24 -4.13
CA ALA A 536 12.88 -40.91 -3.55
C ALA A 536 11.56 -40.19 -3.94
N LEU A 537 11.61 -38.90 -4.26
CA LEU A 537 10.44 -38.06 -4.54
C LEU A 537 9.56 -38.55 -5.69
N PRO A 538 10.08 -38.98 -6.85
CA PRO A 538 9.22 -39.44 -7.94
C PRO A 538 8.36 -40.66 -7.58
N ALA A 539 8.92 -41.62 -6.85
CA ALA A 539 8.20 -42.79 -6.42
C ALA A 539 7.20 -42.51 -5.29
N ALA A 540 7.47 -41.51 -4.42
CA ALA A 540 6.53 -41.04 -3.41
C ALA A 540 5.36 -40.30 -4.07
N LEU A 541 5.64 -39.49 -5.08
CA LEU A 541 4.65 -38.73 -5.84
C LEU A 541 3.69 -39.67 -6.60
N GLU A 542 4.19 -40.69 -7.28
CA GLU A 542 3.36 -41.68 -8.00
C GLU A 542 2.38 -42.41 -7.03
N ARG A 543 2.84 -42.76 -5.82
CA ARG A 543 1.97 -43.34 -4.78
C ARG A 543 0.94 -42.35 -4.26
N ALA A 544 1.36 -41.12 -4.03
CA ALA A 544 0.47 -40.03 -3.56
C ALA A 544 -0.61 -39.69 -4.61
N GLU A 545 -0.24 -39.59 -5.90
CA GLU A 545 -1.20 -39.41 -7.00
C GLU A 545 -2.23 -40.53 -7.08
N ALA A 546 -1.77 -41.79 -6.97
CA ALA A 546 -2.69 -42.95 -6.99
C ALA A 546 -3.66 -42.93 -5.80
N ALA A 547 -3.16 -42.57 -4.60
CA ALA A 547 -3.99 -42.44 -3.39
C ALA A 547 -5.00 -41.31 -3.52
N VAL A 548 -4.56 -40.13 -3.94
CA VAL A 548 -5.43 -38.94 -4.15
C VAL A 548 -6.50 -39.26 -5.19
N LYS A 549 -6.16 -39.91 -6.28
CA LYS A 549 -7.13 -40.32 -7.32
C LYS A 549 -8.20 -41.27 -6.80
N ALA A 550 -7.85 -42.20 -5.96
CA ALA A 550 -8.81 -43.12 -5.34
C ALA A 550 -9.71 -42.41 -4.36
N GLU A 551 -9.13 -41.55 -3.48
CA GLU A 551 -9.86 -40.74 -2.50
C GLU A 551 -10.75 -39.68 -3.17
N PHE A 552 -10.33 -39.12 -4.30
CA PHE A 552 -11.14 -38.19 -5.13
C PHE A 552 -12.47 -38.80 -5.55
N GLU A 553 -12.48 -40.00 -6.08
CA GLU A 553 -13.73 -40.65 -6.51
C GLU A 553 -14.64 -40.96 -5.31
N GLU A 554 -14.08 -41.36 -4.16
CA GLU A 554 -14.87 -41.57 -2.94
C GLU A 554 -15.50 -40.27 -2.44
N VAL A 555 -14.74 -39.18 -2.36
CA VAL A 555 -15.23 -37.86 -1.92
C VAL A 555 -16.28 -37.32 -2.90
N LYS A 556 -16.10 -37.55 -4.18
CA LYS A 556 -17.06 -37.17 -5.21
C LYS A 556 -18.40 -37.90 -5.07
N GLU A 557 -18.40 -39.20 -4.76
CA GLU A 557 -19.62 -39.97 -4.47
C GLU A 557 -20.32 -39.47 -3.19
N LEU A 558 -19.57 -38.96 -2.20
CA LEU A 558 -20.09 -38.37 -0.96
C LEU A 558 -20.70 -36.98 -1.15
N GLY A 559 -20.64 -36.39 -2.37
CA GLY A 559 -21.18 -35.08 -2.68
C GLY A 559 -20.14 -33.97 -2.76
N GLY A 560 -18.84 -34.30 -2.71
CA GLY A 560 -17.74 -33.34 -2.76
C GLY A 560 -17.55 -32.53 -1.48
N LEU A 561 -16.84 -31.41 -1.57
CA LEU A 561 -16.58 -30.53 -0.43
C LEU A 561 -17.85 -29.81 0.04
N TYR A 562 -18.17 -29.94 1.32
CA TYR A 562 -19.25 -29.16 1.96
C TYR A 562 -18.69 -27.88 2.59
N VAL A 563 -19.21 -26.73 2.15
CA VAL A 563 -18.87 -25.41 2.67
C VAL A 563 -19.98 -24.92 3.59
N LEU A 564 -19.64 -24.68 4.85
CA LEU A 564 -20.55 -24.20 5.87
C LEU A 564 -20.10 -22.79 6.30
N GLY A 565 -20.97 -21.79 6.14
CA GLY A 565 -20.78 -20.45 6.69
C GLY A 565 -21.52 -20.29 8.01
N THR A 566 -20.86 -19.80 9.05
CA THR A 566 -21.49 -19.59 10.37
C THR A 566 -22.19 -18.24 10.48
N GLU A 567 -21.94 -17.33 9.54
CA GLU A 567 -22.56 -16.00 9.43
C GLU A 567 -22.52 -15.50 7.98
N ARG A 568 -23.31 -14.46 7.68
CA ARG A 568 -23.13 -13.66 6.48
C ARG A 568 -22.10 -12.58 6.75
N HIS A 569 -21.23 -12.39 5.77
CA HIS A 569 -20.23 -11.32 5.80
C HIS A 569 -20.87 -9.97 5.43
N GLU A 570 -20.16 -8.89 5.68
CA GLU A 570 -20.57 -7.55 5.29
C GLU A 570 -20.78 -7.41 3.78
N SER A 571 -20.01 -8.13 2.97
CA SER A 571 -20.13 -8.16 1.52
C SER A 571 -20.57 -9.53 1.00
N ARG A 572 -21.54 -9.53 0.07
CA ARG A 572 -21.98 -10.73 -0.67
C ARG A 572 -20.83 -11.38 -1.44
N ARG A 573 -19.84 -10.59 -1.79
CA ARG A 573 -18.66 -11.05 -2.50
C ARG A 573 -17.88 -12.06 -1.67
N ILE A 574 -17.64 -11.79 -0.39
CA ILE A 574 -16.94 -12.71 0.53
C ILE A 574 -17.74 -14.01 0.70
N ASP A 575 -19.05 -13.93 0.84
CA ASP A 575 -19.92 -15.12 0.87
C ASP A 575 -19.75 -15.98 -0.40
N ASN A 576 -19.68 -15.33 -1.58
CA ASN A 576 -19.50 -16.02 -2.85
C ASN A 576 -18.07 -16.62 -3.00
N GLN A 577 -17.06 -15.97 -2.45
CA GLN A 577 -15.70 -16.51 -2.40
C GLN A 577 -15.64 -17.78 -1.51
N LEU A 578 -16.28 -17.73 -0.36
CA LEU A 578 -16.38 -18.89 0.54
C LEU A 578 -17.09 -20.06 -0.17
N ARG A 579 -18.28 -19.83 -0.76
CA ARG A 579 -18.96 -20.84 -1.58
C ARG A 579 -18.11 -21.37 -2.72
N GLY A 580 -17.34 -20.48 -3.36
CA GLY A 580 -16.46 -20.80 -4.48
C GLY A 580 -15.30 -21.73 -4.16
N ARG A 581 -15.09 -22.05 -2.86
CA ARG A 581 -14.13 -23.09 -2.47
C ARG A 581 -14.55 -24.49 -2.90
N SER A 582 -15.85 -24.71 -3.13
CA SER A 582 -16.47 -25.97 -3.51
C SER A 582 -17.09 -25.89 -4.91
N GLY A 583 -17.26 -27.04 -5.58
CA GLY A 583 -17.92 -27.17 -6.87
C GLY A 583 -17.09 -26.64 -8.04
N ARG A 584 -15.79 -26.90 -8.06
CA ARG A 584 -14.83 -26.45 -9.07
C ARG A 584 -14.75 -27.40 -10.26
N GLN A 585 -14.56 -26.86 -11.46
CA GLN A 585 -14.38 -27.66 -12.71
C GLN A 585 -15.47 -28.74 -12.94
N GLY A 586 -16.70 -28.47 -12.49
CA GLY A 586 -17.81 -29.41 -12.59
C GLY A 586 -17.83 -30.52 -11.55
N ASP A 587 -17.00 -30.43 -10.50
CA ASP A 587 -17.07 -31.33 -9.35
C ASP A 587 -18.32 -31.05 -8.50
N PRO A 588 -18.91 -32.08 -7.86
CA PRO A 588 -19.99 -31.89 -6.94
C PRO A 588 -19.53 -31.10 -5.70
N GLY A 589 -20.46 -30.48 -5.02
CA GLY A 589 -20.22 -29.72 -3.80
C GLY A 589 -21.52 -29.23 -3.22
N GLU A 590 -21.46 -28.81 -1.97
CA GLU A 590 -22.59 -28.25 -1.26
C GLU A 590 -22.17 -26.98 -0.52
N SER A 591 -23.10 -26.03 -0.35
CA SER A 591 -22.90 -24.91 0.58
C SER A 591 -24.16 -24.60 1.37
N ARG A 592 -23.98 -24.19 2.64
CA ARG A 592 -25.05 -23.72 3.50
C ARG A 592 -24.56 -22.66 4.47
N PHE A 593 -25.41 -21.69 4.79
CA PHE A 593 -25.15 -20.70 5.82
C PHE A 593 -26.09 -20.90 7.00
N TYR A 594 -25.52 -20.82 8.21
CA TYR A 594 -26.19 -20.84 9.50
C TYR A 594 -26.12 -19.43 10.09
N LEU A 595 -27.26 -18.83 10.36
CA LEU A 595 -27.38 -17.43 10.76
C LEU A 595 -28.12 -17.32 12.08
N SER A 596 -27.88 -16.25 12.82
CA SER A 596 -28.69 -15.90 13.98
C SER A 596 -29.14 -14.44 13.92
N LEU A 597 -30.15 -14.11 14.70
CA LEU A 597 -30.59 -12.72 14.86
C LEU A 597 -29.59 -11.89 15.70
N GLY A 598 -28.71 -12.59 16.44
CA GLY A 598 -27.64 -11.99 17.23
C GLY A 598 -26.39 -11.65 16.42
N ASP A 599 -26.29 -12.15 15.19
CA ASP A 599 -25.13 -11.89 14.33
C ASP A 599 -24.94 -10.39 14.05
N ASP A 600 -23.71 -9.91 13.95
CA ASP A 600 -23.36 -8.49 13.88
C ASP A 600 -24.09 -7.76 12.73
N LEU A 601 -24.15 -8.36 11.54
CA LEU A 601 -24.88 -7.80 10.41
C LEU A 601 -26.36 -7.60 10.71
N MET A 602 -26.98 -8.54 11.44
CA MET A 602 -28.41 -8.47 11.80
C MET A 602 -28.65 -7.43 12.88
N ARG A 603 -27.76 -7.33 13.87
CA ARG A 603 -27.84 -6.36 14.95
C ARG A 603 -27.76 -4.92 14.46
N LEU A 604 -26.86 -4.64 13.51
CA LEU A 604 -26.65 -3.29 12.97
C LEU A 604 -27.78 -2.83 12.03
N PHE A 605 -28.41 -3.72 11.29
CA PHE A 605 -29.28 -3.35 10.15
C PHE A 605 -30.72 -3.84 10.20
N LYS A 606 -31.45 -3.89 11.30
CA LYS A 606 -32.91 -4.11 11.41
C LYS A 606 -33.37 -5.32 12.26
N ALA A 607 -32.56 -5.78 13.18
CA ALA A 607 -32.94 -6.86 14.12
C ALA A 607 -34.32 -6.62 14.76
N GLN A 608 -34.67 -5.39 15.11
CA GLN A 608 -35.92 -5.07 15.80
C GLN A 608 -37.19 -5.40 15.00
N MET A 609 -37.17 -5.34 13.67
CA MET A 609 -38.35 -5.70 12.88
C MET A 609 -38.52 -7.22 12.79
N VAL A 610 -37.40 -7.94 12.61
CA VAL A 610 -37.40 -9.40 12.53
C VAL A 610 -37.70 -10.00 13.93
N GLU A 611 -37.10 -9.42 14.96
CA GLU A 611 -37.33 -9.83 16.37
C GLU A 611 -38.79 -9.68 16.79
N ARG A 612 -39.49 -8.60 16.40
CA ARG A 612 -40.94 -8.42 16.62
C ARG A 612 -41.78 -9.46 15.91
N VAL A 613 -41.42 -9.79 14.66
CA VAL A 613 -42.14 -10.83 13.89
C VAL A 613 -41.95 -12.19 14.52
N MET A 614 -40.76 -12.47 15.08
CA MET A 614 -40.42 -13.74 15.77
C MET A 614 -41.09 -13.89 17.12
N ALA A 615 -41.10 -12.81 17.90
CA ALA A 615 -41.80 -12.77 19.18
C ALA A 615 -43.31 -13.02 18.99
N MET A 616 -43.90 -12.54 17.87
CA MET A 616 -45.31 -12.83 17.53
C MET A 616 -45.51 -14.27 17.08
N ALA A 617 -44.50 -14.92 16.49
CA ALA A 617 -44.64 -16.28 15.93
C ALA A 617 -44.39 -17.39 17.00
N ASN A 618 -43.92 -17.05 18.18
CA ASN A 618 -43.66 -17.98 19.30
C ASN A 618 -42.80 -19.22 18.91
N VAL A 619 -41.80 -19.04 18.05
CA VAL A 619 -40.93 -20.09 17.52
C VAL A 619 -39.89 -20.47 18.62
N PRO A 620 -39.69 -21.76 18.90
CA PRO A 620 -38.63 -22.22 19.82
C PRO A 620 -37.23 -21.84 19.29
N ASP A 621 -36.25 -21.65 20.17
CA ASP A 621 -34.89 -21.18 19.81
C ASP A 621 -34.11 -22.18 18.95
N ASP A 622 -34.39 -23.47 19.08
CA ASP A 622 -33.77 -24.60 18.39
C ASP A 622 -34.34 -24.91 16.99
N VAL A 623 -35.47 -24.25 16.62
CA VAL A 623 -36.11 -24.47 15.33
C VAL A 623 -35.66 -23.44 14.31
N PRO A 624 -35.01 -23.84 13.19
CA PRO A 624 -34.58 -22.90 12.17
C PRO A 624 -35.77 -22.29 11.41
N ILE A 625 -35.60 -21.04 11.03
CA ILE A 625 -36.60 -20.30 10.27
C ILE A 625 -36.18 -20.27 8.81
N GLU A 626 -36.99 -20.86 7.97
CA GLU A 626 -36.86 -20.73 6.51
C GLU A 626 -37.90 -19.73 6.00
N ASN A 627 -37.57 -18.45 5.98
CA ASN A 627 -38.50 -17.43 5.52
C ASN A 627 -37.83 -16.53 4.47
N LYS A 628 -38.41 -16.51 3.25
CA LYS A 628 -37.95 -15.66 2.15
C LYS A 628 -37.90 -14.15 2.47
N MET A 629 -38.71 -13.68 3.43
CA MET A 629 -38.64 -12.28 3.87
C MET A 629 -37.39 -11.99 4.67
N VAL A 630 -36.98 -12.91 5.55
CA VAL A 630 -35.73 -12.75 6.36
C VAL A 630 -34.52 -12.82 5.44
N THR A 631 -34.46 -13.76 4.51
CA THR A 631 -33.36 -13.84 3.52
C THR A 631 -33.25 -12.56 2.68
N ARG A 632 -34.38 -11.96 2.28
CA ARG A 632 -34.40 -10.67 1.56
C ARG A 632 -33.94 -9.50 2.46
N ALA A 633 -34.30 -9.52 3.73
CA ALA A 633 -33.87 -8.49 4.70
C ALA A 633 -32.35 -8.53 4.89
N ILE A 634 -31.77 -9.72 4.99
CA ILE A 634 -30.31 -9.93 5.09
C ILE A 634 -29.61 -9.42 3.82
N ALA A 635 -30.08 -9.82 2.65
CA ALA A 635 -29.53 -9.33 1.37
C ALA A 635 -29.63 -7.80 1.22
N SER A 636 -30.70 -7.19 1.74
CA SER A 636 -30.85 -5.74 1.77
C SER A 636 -29.89 -5.08 2.76
N ALA A 637 -29.64 -5.70 3.91
CA ALA A 637 -28.65 -5.24 4.89
C ALA A 637 -27.24 -5.25 4.28
N GLN A 638 -26.81 -6.37 3.70
CA GLN A 638 -25.53 -6.47 2.99
C GLN A 638 -25.37 -5.39 1.91
N SER A 639 -26.41 -5.17 1.08
CA SER A 639 -26.38 -4.13 0.07
C SER A 639 -26.25 -2.72 0.65
N GLN A 640 -26.79 -2.45 1.83
CA GLN A 640 -26.63 -1.16 2.51
C GLN A 640 -25.22 -0.97 3.04
N VAL A 641 -24.62 -2.03 3.62
CA VAL A 641 -23.22 -2.01 4.08
C VAL A 641 -22.27 -1.82 2.91
N GLU A 642 -22.44 -2.58 1.82
CA GLU A 642 -21.67 -2.44 0.59
C GLU A 642 -21.72 -1.00 0.06
N GLN A 643 -22.91 -0.40 0.02
CA GLN A 643 -23.09 0.98 -0.42
C GLN A 643 -22.42 1.98 0.52
N GLN A 644 -22.53 1.79 1.83
CA GLN A 644 -21.88 2.65 2.80
C GLN A 644 -20.34 2.59 2.69
N ASN A 645 -19.79 1.38 2.59
CA ASN A 645 -18.36 1.17 2.42
C ASN A 645 -17.86 1.79 1.09
N PHE A 646 -18.64 1.69 0.01
CA PHE A 646 -18.33 2.34 -1.25
C PHE A 646 -18.30 3.87 -1.13
N GLU A 647 -19.30 4.49 -0.48
CA GLU A 647 -19.29 5.95 -0.27
C GLU A 647 -18.11 6.40 0.63
N THR A 648 -17.72 5.59 1.60
CA THR A 648 -16.54 5.87 2.42
C THR A 648 -15.27 5.87 1.57
N ARG A 649 -15.02 4.81 0.77
CA ARG A 649 -13.86 4.75 -0.14
C ARG A 649 -13.84 5.89 -1.14
N LYS A 650 -15.01 6.24 -1.69
CA LYS A 650 -15.17 7.35 -2.62
C LYS A 650 -14.86 8.71 -1.97
N ASN A 651 -15.21 8.89 -0.70
CA ASN A 651 -14.88 10.11 0.03
C ASN A 651 -13.38 10.22 0.29
N VAL A 652 -12.73 9.13 0.75
CA VAL A 652 -11.27 9.08 0.88
C VAL A 652 -10.61 9.50 -0.44
N LEU A 653 -11.02 8.92 -1.55
CA LEU A 653 -10.47 9.25 -2.86
C LEU A 653 -10.69 10.73 -3.25
N LYS A 654 -11.85 11.33 -2.93
CA LYS A 654 -12.11 12.73 -3.28
C LYS A 654 -11.17 13.71 -2.56
N TYR A 655 -10.82 13.43 -1.32
CA TYR A 655 -9.85 14.24 -0.58
C TYR A 655 -8.43 13.98 -1.10
N ASP A 656 -8.06 12.73 -1.31
CA ASP A 656 -6.73 12.40 -1.85
C ASP A 656 -6.54 12.86 -3.31
N GLU A 657 -7.59 13.05 -4.09
CA GLU A 657 -7.53 13.60 -5.45
C GLU A 657 -6.91 15.03 -5.48
N VAL A 658 -7.12 15.80 -4.41
CA VAL A 658 -6.50 17.13 -4.28
C VAL A 658 -5.00 16.98 -4.09
N LEU A 659 -4.58 16.14 -3.14
CA LEU A 659 -3.18 15.81 -2.91
C LEU A 659 -2.53 15.13 -4.12
N ASN A 660 -3.28 14.30 -4.85
CA ASN A 660 -2.76 13.60 -6.00
C ASN A 660 -2.34 14.55 -7.13
N ARG A 661 -3.12 15.57 -7.42
CA ARG A 661 -2.76 16.59 -8.41
C ARG A 661 -1.51 17.37 -8.00
N GLN A 662 -1.39 17.70 -6.73
CA GLN A 662 -0.22 18.35 -6.17
C GLN A 662 1.00 17.42 -6.24
N ARG A 663 0.83 16.14 -5.90
CA ARG A 663 1.85 15.09 -5.97
C ARG A 663 2.39 14.91 -7.40
N GLU A 664 1.50 14.88 -8.40
CA GLU A 664 1.88 14.78 -9.80
C GLU A 664 2.80 15.94 -10.24
N VAL A 665 2.52 17.16 -9.79
CA VAL A 665 3.36 18.32 -10.08
C VAL A 665 4.72 18.19 -9.38
N ILE A 666 4.72 17.95 -8.06
CA ILE A 666 5.94 17.88 -7.26
C ILE A 666 6.84 16.72 -7.69
N TYR A 667 6.28 15.53 -7.88
CA TYR A 667 7.06 14.37 -8.31
C TYR A 667 7.55 14.50 -9.75
N GLY A 668 6.80 15.20 -10.60
CA GLY A 668 7.23 15.56 -11.95
C GLY A 668 8.42 16.52 -11.94
N GLU A 669 8.36 17.60 -11.16
CA GLU A 669 9.49 18.53 -10.98
C GLU A 669 10.72 17.80 -10.42
N ARG A 670 10.52 17.01 -9.37
CA ARG A 670 11.58 16.25 -8.73
C ARG A 670 12.26 15.29 -9.71
N ARG A 671 11.49 14.63 -10.55
CA ARG A 671 11.98 13.69 -11.54
C ARG A 671 12.84 14.40 -12.60
N ARG A 672 12.41 15.57 -13.08
CA ARG A 672 13.19 16.40 -14.03
C ARG A 672 14.54 16.80 -13.43
N VAL A 673 14.56 17.22 -12.17
CA VAL A 673 15.80 17.56 -11.45
C VAL A 673 16.74 16.35 -11.33
N LEU A 674 16.19 15.16 -11.04
CA LEU A 674 16.98 13.91 -10.95
C LEU A 674 17.54 13.49 -12.31
N GLU A 675 16.77 13.61 -13.38
CA GLU A 675 17.16 13.22 -14.74
C GLU A 675 18.16 14.21 -15.36
N GLY A 676 18.38 15.38 -14.74
CA GLY A 676 19.37 16.36 -15.16
C GLY A 676 18.93 17.16 -16.38
N GLU A 677 17.61 17.33 -16.60
CA GLU A 677 17.09 18.33 -17.52
C GLU A 677 17.62 19.71 -17.16
N ASP A 678 17.67 20.62 -18.12
CA ASP A 678 18.36 21.92 -18.03
C ASP A 678 18.00 22.71 -16.76
N LEU A 679 18.73 22.39 -15.66
CA LEU A 679 18.56 23.02 -14.35
C LEU A 679 18.85 24.50 -14.39
N GLN A 680 19.73 24.95 -15.28
CA GLN A 680 20.06 26.34 -15.46
C GLN A 680 18.85 27.14 -15.93
N GLU A 681 18.10 26.65 -16.92
CA GLU A 681 16.87 27.30 -17.38
C GLU A 681 15.81 27.32 -16.26
N GLN A 682 15.62 26.23 -15.54
CA GLN A 682 14.67 26.15 -14.44
C GLN A 682 15.01 27.11 -13.31
N VAL A 683 16.28 27.16 -12.89
CA VAL A 683 16.74 28.09 -11.85
C VAL A 683 16.61 29.54 -12.32
N THR A 684 16.87 29.81 -13.57
CA THR A 684 16.67 31.16 -14.16
C THR A 684 15.19 31.58 -14.04
N HIS A 685 14.25 30.68 -14.36
CA HIS A 685 12.83 30.98 -14.15
C HIS A 685 12.50 31.19 -12.66
N PHE A 686 13.08 30.42 -11.75
CA PHE A 686 12.87 30.63 -10.31
C PHE A 686 13.32 32.03 -9.86
N MET A 687 14.50 32.48 -10.35
CA MET A 687 15.01 33.83 -10.06
C MET A 687 14.05 34.91 -10.58
N GLU A 688 13.62 34.78 -11.85
CA GLU A 688 12.72 35.76 -12.46
C GLU A 688 11.36 35.84 -11.80
N ASP A 689 10.75 34.66 -11.52
CA ASP A 689 9.44 34.56 -10.85
C ASP A 689 9.49 35.14 -9.42
N THR A 690 10.57 34.87 -8.68
CA THR A 690 10.75 35.40 -7.33
C THR A 690 10.89 36.92 -7.33
N ILE A 691 11.66 37.48 -8.28
CA ILE A 691 11.79 38.92 -8.43
C ILE A 691 10.44 39.55 -8.79
N ASP A 692 9.70 38.97 -9.74
CA ASP A 692 8.38 39.48 -10.12
C ASP A 692 7.40 39.44 -8.94
N ALA A 693 7.43 38.39 -8.13
CA ALA A 693 6.59 38.28 -6.95
C ALA A 693 6.91 39.38 -5.90
N TYR A 694 8.20 39.62 -5.63
CA TYR A 694 8.61 40.67 -4.68
C TYR A 694 8.22 42.07 -5.17
N ILE A 695 8.46 42.36 -6.44
CA ILE A 695 8.09 43.65 -7.06
C ILE A 695 6.57 43.82 -7.01
N HIS A 696 5.83 42.79 -7.40
CA HIS A 696 4.37 42.83 -7.39
C HIS A 696 3.83 43.13 -5.99
N ALA A 697 4.39 42.48 -4.96
CA ALA A 697 3.94 42.65 -3.57
C ALA A 697 4.07 44.12 -3.10
N GLU A 698 5.12 44.85 -3.51
CA GLU A 698 5.38 46.21 -3.08
C GLU A 698 4.84 47.28 -4.07
N THR A 699 4.45 46.91 -5.27
CA THR A 699 4.04 47.87 -6.32
C THR A 699 2.59 47.72 -6.80
N VAL A 700 1.82 46.81 -6.20
CA VAL A 700 0.42 46.49 -6.62
C VAL A 700 -0.52 47.67 -6.31
N GLU A 701 -0.24 48.48 -5.30
CA GLU A 701 -1.02 49.66 -4.93
C GLU A 701 -0.17 50.92 -4.97
N GLY A 702 -0.79 52.05 -5.31
CA GLY A 702 -0.15 53.36 -5.29
C GLY A 702 0.68 53.71 -6.54
N PHE A 703 1.35 54.88 -6.49
CA PHE A 703 2.29 55.35 -7.52
C PHE A 703 3.73 55.14 -7.04
N ALA A 704 4.70 55.18 -7.98
CA ALA A 704 6.11 54.95 -7.69
C ALA A 704 6.67 55.78 -6.50
N GLU A 705 6.13 56.94 -6.29
CA GLU A 705 6.48 57.84 -5.16
C GLU A 705 6.01 57.28 -3.79
N GLU A 706 5.00 56.39 -3.81
CA GLU A 706 4.38 55.84 -2.58
C GLU A 706 4.96 54.43 -2.28
N TRP A 707 5.68 53.78 -3.22
CA TRP A 707 6.25 52.47 -3.00
C TRP A 707 7.40 52.49 -2.00
N ASP A 708 7.45 51.43 -1.13
CA ASP A 708 8.53 51.23 -0.18
C ASP A 708 9.73 50.52 -0.85
N LEU A 709 10.49 51.27 -1.66
CA LEU A 709 11.64 50.68 -2.39
C LEU A 709 12.77 50.24 -1.39
N ASP A 710 12.89 50.86 -0.24
CA ASP A 710 13.89 50.47 0.75
C ASP A 710 13.60 49.10 1.32
N ARG A 711 12.32 48.81 1.56
CA ARG A 711 11.86 47.49 1.97
C ARG A 711 12.09 46.43 0.86
N LEU A 712 11.76 46.76 -0.39
CA LEU A 712 11.99 45.90 -1.55
C LEU A 712 13.46 45.58 -1.71
N TRP A 713 14.36 46.59 -1.63
CA TRP A 713 15.80 46.34 -1.67
C TRP A 713 16.33 45.59 -0.47
N GLY A 714 15.70 45.74 0.68
CA GLY A 714 15.96 44.89 1.85
C GLY A 714 15.69 43.42 1.58
N ALA A 715 14.59 43.09 0.90
CA ALA A 715 14.23 41.73 0.48
C ALA A 715 15.22 41.19 -0.56
N PHE A 716 15.57 41.98 -1.60
CA PHE A 716 16.57 41.55 -2.59
C PHE A 716 17.94 41.27 -1.95
N LYS A 717 18.40 42.08 -1.00
CA LYS A 717 19.68 41.85 -0.30
C LYS A 717 19.70 40.54 0.54
N GLN A 718 18.54 40.09 0.97
CA GLN A 718 18.43 38.78 1.66
C GLN A 718 18.45 37.61 0.65
N LEU A 719 17.89 37.84 -0.55
CA LEU A 719 17.79 36.82 -1.60
C LEU A 719 19.15 36.59 -2.28
N TYR A 720 19.82 37.65 -2.74
CA TYR A 720 21.09 37.58 -3.47
C TYR A 720 21.93 38.84 -3.28
N PRO A 721 23.24 38.83 -3.63
CA PRO A 721 24.11 39.99 -3.50
C PRO A 721 23.80 41.06 -4.55
N VAL A 722 22.66 41.76 -4.45
CA VAL A 722 22.19 42.78 -5.38
C VAL A 722 23.20 43.93 -5.50
N LYS A 723 23.54 44.31 -6.72
CA LYS A 723 24.44 45.41 -7.03
C LYS A 723 23.73 46.64 -7.51
N VAL A 724 22.65 46.48 -8.24
CA VAL A 724 21.85 47.63 -8.72
C VAL A 724 21.29 48.38 -7.51
N THR A 725 21.39 49.74 -7.54
CA THR A 725 20.94 50.60 -6.44
C THR A 725 19.71 51.41 -6.87
N ILE A 726 18.91 51.85 -5.83
CA ILE A 726 17.73 52.68 -6.09
C ILE A 726 18.16 54.00 -6.75
N ASP A 727 19.29 54.57 -6.31
CA ASP A 727 19.79 55.85 -6.82
C ASP A 727 20.13 55.75 -8.34
N GLU A 728 20.73 54.65 -8.76
CA GLU A 728 21.04 54.39 -10.16
C GLU A 728 19.76 54.31 -11.01
N LEU A 729 18.72 53.62 -10.52
CA LEU A 729 17.42 53.54 -11.20
C LEU A 729 16.69 54.87 -11.26
N GLU A 730 16.78 55.70 -10.21
CA GLU A 730 16.23 57.06 -10.23
C GLU A 730 16.97 57.97 -11.26
N GLU A 731 18.29 57.83 -11.35
CA GLU A 731 19.07 58.60 -12.30
C GLU A 731 18.74 58.19 -13.75
N GLU A 732 18.56 56.92 -14.02
CA GLU A 732 18.24 56.40 -15.34
C GLU A 732 16.78 56.68 -15.76
N ALA A 733 15.82 56.63 -14.87
CA ALA A 733 14.43 56.97 -15.11
C ALA A 733 14.17 58.48 -15.13
N GLY A 734 15.17 59.27 -14.73
CA GLY A 734 15.12 60.74 -14.66
C GLY A 734 14.57 61.30 -13.34
N ASP A 735 13.67 60.62 -12.69
CA ASP A 735 13.21 60.87 -11.33
C ASP A 735 12.43 59.63 -10.82
N ARG A 736 12.05 59.63 -9.52
CA ARG A 736 11.30 58.54 -8.89
C ARG A 736 9.92 58.31 -9.56
N ALA A 737 9.28 59.37 -10.04
CA ALA A 737 7.98 59.27 -10.69
C ALA A 737 8.04 58.58 -12.07
N GLY A 738 9.23 58.50 -12.68
CA GLY A 738 9.46 57.78 -13.93
C GLY A 738 9.69 56.28 -13.78
N ILE A 739 9.86 55.80 -12.55
CA ILE A 739 10.10 54.39 -12.28
C ILE A 739 8.77 53.61 -12.48
N THR A 740 8.82 52.53 -13.21
CA THR A 740 7.71 51.58 -13.37
C THR A 740 8.10 50.23 -12.78
N SER A 741 7.10 49.40 -12.39
CA SER A 741 7.35 48.02 -11.94
C SER A 741 8.14 47.21 -12.98
N ASP A 742 7.80 47.36 -14.25
CA ASP A 742 8.49 46.67 -15.36
C ASP A 742 9.96 47.14 -15.48
N PHE A 743 10.23 48.44 -15.27
CA PHE A 743 11.59 48.96 -15.30
C PHE A 743 12.45 48.40 -14.18
N ILE A 744 11.92 48.34 -12.95
CA ILE A 744 12.57 47.68 -11.82
C ILE A 744 12.83 46.20 -12.15
N ALA A 745 11.82 45.51 -12.68
CA ALA A 745 11.91 44.09 -12.98
C ALA A 745 13.01 43.80 -14.03
N GLU A 746 13.10 44.59 -15.11
CA GLU A 746 14.15 44.42 -16.13
C GLU A 746 15.55 44.61 -15.52
N ALA A 747 15.78 45.68 -14.77
CA ALA A 747 17.07 45.98 -14.17
C ALA A 747 17.52 44.93 -13.14
N VAL A 748 16.61 44.53 -12.24
CA VAL A 748 16.92 43.53 -11.18
C VAL A 748 17.08 42.13 -11.78
N LYS A 749 16.31 41.77 -12.83
CA LYS A 749 16.48 40.50 -13.53
C LYS A 749 17.83 40.43 -14.31
N GLU A 750 18.29 41.52 -14.85
CA GLU A 750 19.61 41.61 -15.49
C GLU A 750 20.72 41.45 -14.45
N ASP A 751 20.65 42.16 -13.31
CA ASP A 751 21.63 42.07 -12.23
C ASP A 751 21.69 40.64 -11.64
N ILE A 752 20.58 40.00 -11.34
CA ILE A 752 20.61 38.65 -10.75
C ILE A 752 21.20 37.60 -11.72
N ARG A 753 20.96 37.76 -13.03
CA ARG A 753 21.59 36.89 -14.06
C ARG A 753 23.10 37.10 -14.11
N GLU A 754 23.57 38.35 -13.99
CA GLU A 754 25.02 38.64 -13.91
C GLU A 754 25.65 38.06 -12.65
N GLN A 755 24.98 38.19 -11.50
CA GLN A 755 25.46 37.61 -10.25
C GLN A 755 25.50 36.06 -10.31
N TYR A 756 24.50 35.46 -10.93
CA TYR A 756 24.45 34.00 -11.16
C TYR A 756 25.61 33.55 -12.06
N ALA A 757 25.85 34.24 -13.19
CA ALA A 757 26.97 33.93 -14.07
C ALA A 757 28.34 34.09 -13.38
N ALA A 758 28.50 35.13 -12.56
CA ALA A 758 29.72 35.34 -11.77
C ALA A 758 29.93 34.21 -10.72
N ARG A 759 28.85 33.68 -10.12
CA ARG A 759 28.94 32.56 -9.21
C ARG A 759 29.28 31.25 -9.91
N GLU A 760 28.71 30.99 -11.09
CA GLU A 760 29.06 29.84 -11.92
C GLU A 760 30.54 29.88 -12.35
N GLU A 761 31.09 31.05 -12.67
CA GLU A 761 32.53 31.22 -12.98
C GLU A 761 33.42 30.89 -11.75
N GLN A 762 32.97 31.25 -10.54
CA GLN A 762 33.70 30.95 -9.30
C GLN A 762 33.72 29.46 -8.96
N LEU A 763 32.62 28.75 -9.16
CA LEU A 763 32.44 27.36 -8.72
C LEU A 763 32.80 26.34 -9.82
N SER A 764 32.80 26.69 -11.04
CA SER A 764 32.76 25.91 -12.29
C SER A 764 31.34 25.39 -12.60
N SER A 765 31.07 25.16 -13.89
CA SER A 765 29.73 24.77 -14.37
C SER A 765 29.29 23.44 -13.80
N ASP A 766 30.16 22.44 -13.71
CA ASP A 766 29.82 21.11 -13.17
C ASP A 766 29.44 21.17 -11.69
N VAL A 767 30.18 21.94 -10.89
CA VAL A 767 29.91 22.13 -9.46
C VAL A 767 28.60 22.92 -9.28
N MET A 768 28.35 23.91 -10.14
CA MET A 768 27.13 24.70 -10.08
C MET A 768 25.89 23.85 -10.39
N ARG A 769 25.93 22.99 -11.42
CA ARG A 769 24.84 22.05 -11.74
C ARG A 769 24.57 21.09 -10.59
N GLU A 770 25.61 20.58 -9.93
CA GLU A 770 25.42 19.70 -8.77
C GLU A 770 24.85 20.47 -7.55
N LEU A 771 25.29 21.72 -7.34
CA LEU A 771 24.74 22.58 -6.28
C LEU A 771 23.25 22.85 -6.50
N GLU A 772 22.87 23.24 -7.73
CA GLU A 772 21.48 23.48 -8.09
C GLU A 772 20.60 22.25 -7.83
N ARG A 773 21.06 21.09 -8.28
CA ARG A 773 20.35 19.85 -8.08
C ARG A 773 20.11 19.56 -6.61
N ARG A 774 21.14 19.65 -5.77
CA ARG A 774 21.04 19.40 -4.32
C ARG A 774 20.18 20.43 -3.62
N VAL A 775 20.33 21.71 -3.96
CA VAL A 775 19.51 22.78 -3.38
C VAL A 775 18.04 22.56 -3.69
N VAL A 776 17.69 22.40 -4.99
CA VAL A 776 16.30 22.28 -5.40
C VAL A 776 15.66 21.03 -4.80
N LEU A 777 16.33 19.86 -4.82
CA LEU A 777 15.83 18.63 -4.20
C LEU A 777 15.62 18.80 -2.69
N SER A 778 16.59 19.38 -1.98
CA SER A 778 16.51 19.56 -0.54
C SER A 778 15.34 20.47 -0.13
N VAL A 779 15.19 21.61 -0.81
CA VAL A 779 14.12 22.56 -0.54
C VAL A 779 12.76 21.95 -0.89
N LEU A 780 12.66 21.31 -2.07
CA LEU A 780 11.44 20.69 -2.54
C LEU A 780 10.96 19.57 -1.59
N ASP A 781 11.86 18.66 -1.18
CA ASP A 781 11.52 17.56 -0.28
C ASP A 781 11.10 18.04 1.11
N ARG A 782 11.76 19.09 1.63
CA ARG A 782 11.40 19.68 2.93
C ARG A 782 10.04 20.37 2.85
N LYS A 783 9.81 21.25 1.87
CA LYS A 783 8.56 21.99 1.71
C LYS A 783 7.38 21.06 1.42
N TRP A 784 7.61 19.99 0.64
CA TRP A 784 6.58 19.01 0.39
C TRP A 784 6.16 18.24 1.64
N ARG A 785 7.11 17.84 2.50
CA ARG A 785 6.80 17.20 3.79
C ARG A 785 6.03 18.13 4.73
N GLU A 786 6.44 19.39 4.82
CA GLU A 786 5.73 20.42 5.59
C GLU A 786 4.29 20.56 5.07
N HIS A 787 4.11 20.64 3.75
CA HIS A 787 2.80 20.75 3.12
C HIS A 787 1.91 19.53 3.34
N LEU A 788 2.45 18.30 3.28
CA LEU A 788 1.69 17.10 3.60
C LEU A 788 1.12 17.18 5.03
N TYR A 789 1.94 17.59 5.98
CA TYR A 789 1.51 17.77 7.36
C TYR A 789 0.42 18.84 7.51
N GLU A 790 0.57 19.98 6.84
CA GLU A 790 -0.44 21.05 6.84
C GLU A 790 -1.75 20.60 6.19
N MET A 791 -1.71 19.82 5.11
CA MET A 791 -2.88 19.29 4.44
C MET A 791 -3.61 18.23 5.28
N ASP A 792 -2.88 17.39 6.03
CA ASP A 792 -3.48 16.46 7.00
C ASP A 792 -4.22 17.24 8.10
N TYR A 793 -3.60 18.29 8.64
CA TYR A 793 -4.23 19.18 9.63
C TYR A 793 -5.47 19.91 9.08
N LEU A 794 -5.41 20.39 7.83
CA LEU A 794 -6.55 21.01 7.16
C LEU A 794 -7.70 20.00 7.02
N GLN A 795 -7.40 18.74 6.64
CA GLN A 795 -8.40 17.68 6.46
C GLN A 795 -9.13 17.36 7.77
N GLU A 796 -8.43 17.31 8.90
CA GLU A 796 -9.04 17.09 10.23
C GLU A 796 -10.02 18.20 10.61
N GLY A 797 -9.65 19.46 10.34
CA GLY A 797 -10.44 20.64 10.70
C GLY A 797 -11.57 20.98 9.73
N ILE A 798 -11.50 20.51 8.49
CA ILE A 798 -12.38 20.98 7.39
C ILE A 798 -13.85 20.65 7.61
N GLY A 799 -14.16 19.56 8.32
CA GLY A 799 -15.53 19.14 8.65
C GLY A 799 -16.31 20.21 9.41
N LEU A 800 -15.64 21.08 10.16
CA LEU A 800 -16.25 22.17 10.89
C LEU A 800 -16.83 23.26 9.96
N ARG A 801 -16.35 23.35 8.70
CA ARG A 801 -16.88 24.29 7.69
C ARG A 801 -18.35 24.01 7.35
N ALA A 802 -18.81 22.75 7.53
CA ALA A 802 -20.22 22.40 7.35
C ALA A 802 -21.16 23.18 8.30
N MET A 803 -20.71 23.57 9.48
CA MET A 803 -21.49 24.40 10.41
C MET A 803 -21.78 25.79 9.84
N ALA A 804 -20.92 26.29 8.95
CA ALA A 804 -21.10 27.56 8.23
C ALA A 804 -21.86 27.38 6.90
N GLN A 805 -22.51 26.22 6.69
CA GLN A 805 -23.24 25.87 5.45
C GLN A 805 -22.35 25.85 4.19
N LYS A 806 -21.06 25.64 4.34
CA LYS A 806 -20.11 25.44 3.25
C LYS A 806 -19.87 23.97 3.00
N ASP A 807 -19.64 23.59 1.75
CA ASP A 807 -19.24 22.22 1.40
C ASP A 807 -17.79 21.99 1.82
N PRO A 808 -17.50 21.07 2.78
CA PRO A 808 -16.15 20.83 3.27
C PRO A 808 -15.16 20.47 2.16
N LEU A 809 -15.58 19.71 1.14
CA LEU A 809 -14.71 19.31 0.05
C LEU A 809 -14.30 20.51 -0.82
N VAL A 810 -15.22 21.42 -1.11
CA VAL A 810 -14.94 22.61 -1.91
C VAL A 810 -14.00 23.55 -1.15
N GLU A 811 -14.21 23.71 0.16
CA GLU A 811 -13.31 24.52 0.98
C GLU A 811 -11.92 23.86 1.09
N TYR A 812 -11.86 22.54 1.24
CA TYR A 812 -10.58 21.79 1.24
C TYR A 812 -9.81 21.97 -0.07
N GLN A 813 -10.50 21.90 -1.21
CA GLN A 813 -9.88 22.15 -2.52
C GLN A 813 -9.33 23.56 -2.66
N ARG A 814 -10.09 24.57 -2.18
CA ARG A 814 -9.68 25.96 -2.27
C ARG A 814 -8.51 26.27 -1.34
N GLU A 815 -8.66 25.97 -0.04
CA GLU A 815 -7.61 26.23 0.95
C GLU A 815 -6.34 25.45 0.62
N GLY A 816 -6.46 24.18 0.20
CA GLY A 816 -5.33 23.36 -0.23
C GLY A 816 -4.64 23.85 -1.50
N PHE A 817 -5.38 24.49 -2.43
CA PHE A 817 -4.77 25.13 -3.59
C PHE A 817 -3.97 26.39 -3.20
N ASP A 818 -4.52 27.22 -2.31
CA ASP A 818 -3.85 28.42 -1.81
C ASP A 818 -2.56 28.06 -1.08
N MET A 819 -2.60 27.04 -0.20
CA MET A 819 -1.43 26.50 0.51
C MET A 819 -0.37 25.93 -0.45
N PHE A 820 -0.79 25.19 -1.46
CA PHE A 820 0.12 24.63 -2.48
C PHE A 820 0.81 25.72 -3.29
N THR A 821 0.08 26.76 -3.67
CA THR A 821 0.64 27.91 -4.40
C THR A 821 1.70 28.60 -3.55
N ALA A 822 1.40 28.88 -2.28
CA ALA A 822 2.36 29.48 -1.35
C ALA A 822 3.61 28.59 -1.14
N MET A 823 3.44 27.27 -1.07
CA MET A 823 4.55 26.33 -1.01
C MET A 823 5.44 26.40 -2.26
N MET A 824 4.84 26.44 -3.46
CA MET A 824 5.59 26.53 -4.71
C MET A 824 6.39 27.83 -4.83
N GLU A 825 5.80 28.95 -4.39
CA GLU A 825 6.51 30.25 -4.30
C GLU A 825 7.67 30.15 -3.31
N GLY A 826 7.44 29.57 -2.12
CA GLY A 826 8.48 29.36 -1.13
C GLY A 826 9.62 28.43 -1.61
N ILE A 827 9.32 27.42 -2.44
CA ILE A 827 10.37 26.58 -3.05
C ILE A 827 11.28 27.40 -3.95
N LYS A 828 10.71 28.26 -4.80
CA LYS A 828 11.48 29.14 -5.70
C LYS A 828 12.37 30.10 -4.91
N GLU A 829 11.76 30.83 -3.98
CA GLU A 829 12.44 31.80 -3.14
C GLU A 829 13.61 31.21 -2.36
N GLU A 830 13.36 30.13 -1.61
CA GLU A 830 14.41 29.51 -0.81
C GLU A 830 15.50 28.85 -1.66
N SER A 831 15.15 28.25 -2.79
CA SER A 831 16.14 27.70 -3.72
C SER A 831 17.10 28.78 -4.23
N VAL A 832 16.57 29.92 -4.65
CA VAL A 832 17.38 31.06 -5.10
C VAL A 832 18.25 31.59 -3.95
N GLY A 833 17.66 31.78 -2.77
CA GLY A 833 18.39 32.24 -1.59
C GLY A 833 19.56 31.30 -1.21
N TYR A 834 19.37 30.01 -1.24
CA TYR A 834 20.43 29.04 -0.93
C TYR A 834 21.53 29.02 -2.03
N LEU A 835 21.18 29.13 -3.30
CA LEU A 835 22.16 29.15 -4.39
C LEU A 835 23.16 30.32 -4.26
N PHE A 836 22.73 31.47 -3.78
CA PHE A 836 23.61 32.62 -3.61
C PHE A 836 24.31 32.67 -2.27
N ASN A 837 23.67 32.24 -1.17
CA ASN A 837 24.17 32.45 0.19
C ASN A 837 24.94 31.27 0.78
N LEU A 838 24.92 30.07 0.20
CA LEU A 838 25.65 28.92 0.71
C LEU A 838 27.15 28.99 0.46
N GLU A 839 27.97 28.70 1.49
CA GLU A 839 29.40 28.47 1.35
C GLU A 839 29.65 27.03 0.86
N VAL A 840 30.19 26.90 -0.34
CA VAL A 840 30.48 25.62 -0.99
C VAL A 840 31.96 25.27 -0.81
N GLN A 841 32.25 24.10 -0.24
CA GLN A 841 33.60 23.50 -0.21
C GLN A 841 33.62 22.35 -1.20
N VAL A 842 34.55 22.42 -2.16
CA VAL A 842 34.76 21.38 -3.16
C VAL A 842 35.91 20.50 -2.72
N GLU A 843 35.66 19.23 -2.39
CA GLU A 843 36.73 18.25 -2.22
C GLU A 843 37.22 17.80 -3.61
N GLN A 844 38.42 18.20 -3.96
CA GLN A 844 39.08 17.62 -5.13
C GLN A 844 39.49 16.20 -4.78
N GLN A 845 38.87 15.21 -5.36
CA GLN A 845 39.39 13.84 -5.36
C GLN A 845 40.75 13.84 -6.08
N VAL A 846 41.82 13.82 -5.33
CA VAL A 846 43.15 13.54 -5.91
C VAL A 846 43.13 12.05 -6.25
N GLU A 847 43.00 11.69 -7.52
CA GLU A 847 43.30 10.33 -7.96
C GLU A 847 44.74 9.98 -7.59
N GLU A 848 44.93 9.25 -6.51
CA GLU A 848 46.17 8.55 -6.28
C GLU A 848 46.28 7.43 -7.32
N VAL A 849 46.97 7.73 -8.40
CA VAL A 849 47.39 6.71 -9.38
C VAL A 849 48.32 5.73 -8.65
N PRO A 850 47.95 4.47 -8.42
CA PRO A 850 48.86 3.52 -7.80
C PRO A 850 50.03 3.27 -8.79
N VAL A 851 51.23 3.63 -8.35
CA VAL A 851 52.48 3.28 -9.06
C VAL A 851 52.58 1.76 -9.04
N GLN A 852 52.28 1.11 -10.14
CA GLN A 852 52.53 -0.31 -10.32
C GLN A 852 54.02 -0.50 -10.55
N GLU A 853 54.68 -1.20 -9.59
CA GLU A 853 55.97 -1.81 -9.82
C GLU A 853 55.89 -2.80 -10.96
N ALA A 854 56.83 -2.66 -11.90
CA ALA A 854 56.95 -3.50 -13.09
C ALA A 854 57.20 -4.96 -12.74
N VAL A 855 56.28 -5.85 -13.12
CA VAL A 855 56.53 -7.30 -13.20
C VAL A 855 56.42 -7.69 -14.68
N GLU A 856 57.44 -8.39 -15.18
CA GLU A 856 57.65 -8.83 -16.56
C GLU A 856 56.52 -9.78 -17.06
N PRO A 857 56.33 -9.87 -18.38
CA PRO A 857 55.16 -10.54 -18.96
C PRO A 857 55.38 -12.03 -19.23
N THR A 858 54.39 -12.86 -18.86
CA THR A 858 54.22 -14.20 -19.46
C THR A 858 52.85 -14.30 -20.14
N SER A 859 52.92 -14.51 -21.37
CA SER A 859 52.08 -14.93 -22.50
C SER A 859 50.65 -15.38 -22.33
N LEU A 860 49.82 -14.83 -23.24
CA LEU A 860 48.72 -15.44 -24.02
C LEU A 860 47.37 -15.75 -23.30
N ASP A 861 46.31 -14.91 -23.47
CA ASP A 861 45.27 -15.26 -24.38
C ASP A 861 44.40 -14.04 -24.76
N LYS A 862 43.83 -14.03 -25.96
CA LYS A 862 43.11 -12.91 -26.58
C LYS A 862 41.63 -12.99 -26.21
N GLY A 863 41.14 -11.96 -25.61
CA GLY A 863 39.70 -11.63 -25.55
C GLY A 863 39.57 -10.14 -25.47
N VAL A 864 39.25 -9.51 -26.59
CA VAL A 864 38.96 -8.06 -26.65
C VAL A 864 37.59 -7.84 -25.99
N GLN A 865 37.59 -7.35 -24.77
CA GLN A 865 36.47 -6.63 -24.23
C GLN A 865 36.73 -5.15 -24.41
N GLU A 866 35.91 -4.51 -25.22
CA GLU A 866 35.83 -3.05 -25.28
C GLU A 866 35.48 -2.54 -23.88
N ALA A 867 36.37 -1.77 -23.29
CA ALA A 867 36.13 -1.08 -22.05
C ALA A 867 35.09 0.03 -22.32
N VAL A 868 33.91 -0.06 -21.77
CA VAL A 868 32.96 1.05 -21.64
C VAL A 868 33.66 2.11 -20.80
N PRO A 869 33.75 3.37 -21.23
CA PRO A 869 34.35 4.42 -20.38
C PRO A 869 33.51 4.55 -19.11
N ALA A 870 34.15 4.43 -17.97
CA ALA A 870 33.57 4.75 -16.67
C ALA A 870 33.05 6.21 -16.74
N ALA A 871 31.78 6.41 -16.40
CA ALA A 871 31.22 7.74 -16.26
C ALA A 871 32.10 8.52 -15.27
N ALA A 872 32.54 9.72 -15.64
CA ALA A 872 33.29 10.60 -14.77
C ALA A 872 32.48 10.83 -13.51
N GLY A 873 33.05 10.54 -12.33
CA GLY A 873 32.37 10.69 -11.04
C GLY A 873 31.91 12.14 -10.89
N ARG A 874 30.71 12.35 -10.41
CA ARG A 874 30.17 13.67 -10.10
C ARG A 874 31.00 14.33 -9.00
N PRO A 875 31.21 15.66 -9.04
CA PRO A 875 31.96 16.33 -7.99
C PRO A 875 31.26 16.21 -6.64
N GLU A 876 31.98 15.80 -5.62
CA GLU A 876 31.48 15.71 -4.25
C GLU A 876 31.51 17.10 -3.60
N ILE A 877 30.34 17.63 -3.24
CA ILE A 877 30.15 18.98 -2.72
C ILE A 877 29.76 18.89 -1.25
N HIS A 878 30.49 19.58 -0.38
CA HIS A 878 30.07 19.82 1.00
C HIS A 878 29.64 21.29 1.17
N ALA A 879 28.37 21.51 1.45
CA ALA A 879 27.84 22.83 1.76
C ALA A 879 27.21 22.78 3.16
N LYS A 880 27.64 23.68 4.04
CA LYS A 880 27.11 23.79 5.40
C LYS A 880 25.63 24.21 5.37
N GLY A 881 24.74 23.30 5.78
CA GLY A 881 23.27 23.47 5.70
C GLY A 881 22.60 22.74 4.54
N LEU A 882 23.35 22.08 3.67
CA LEU A 882 22.92 21.15 2.64
C LEU A 882 23.56 19.77 2.87
N GLU A 883 23.61 19.34 4.12
CA GLU A 883 23.93 17.95 4.39
C GLU A 883 22.86 17.12 3.68
N ALA A 884 23.32 16.07 2.95
CA ALA A 884 22.36 15.09 2.42
C ALA A 884 21.47 14.68 3.58
N PRO A 885 20.13 14.71 3.43
CA PRO A 885 19.27 14.35 4.52
C PRO A 885 19.69 12.97 4.95
N GLN A 886 20.11 12.85 6.21
CA GLN A 886 20.33 11.54 6.81
C GLN A 886 19.01 10.81 6.62
N ARG A 887 19.03 9.71 5.85
CA ARG A 887 17.86 8.84 5.80
C ARG A 887 17.56 8.47 7.24
N PRO A 888 16.33 8.66 7.72
CA PRO A 888 16.00 8.25 9.07
C PRO A 888 16.42 6.79 9.24
N ASP A 889 17.17 6.48 10.28
CA ASP A 889 17.66 5.12 10.58
C ASP A 889 16.51 4.11 10.69
N ARG A 890 15.29 4.60 10.89
CA ARG A 890 14.05 3.81 10.92
C ARG A 890 12.96 4.51 10.12
N LEU A 891 12.53 3.86 9.05
CA LEU A 891 11.30 4.22 8.34
C LEU A 891 10.17 3.33 8.82
N HIS A 892 9.01 3.94 9.07
CA HIS A 892 7.80 3.25 9.46
C HIS A 892 6.85 3.18 8.27
N PHE A 893 6.37 1.97 7.95
CA PHE A 893 5.49 1.71 6.83
C PHE A 893 4.10 1.37 7.33
N THR A 894 3.08 2.01 6.77
CA THR A 894 1.67 1.70 7.05
C THR A 894 0.98 1.30 5.76
N ALA A 895 0.42 0.10 5.74
CA ALA A 895 -0.35 -0.43 4.61
C ALA A 895 -1.68 -1.02 5.09
N PRO A 896 -2.71 -1.08 4.23
CA PRO A 896 -3.95 -1.78 4.55
C PRO A 896 -3.70 -3.29 4.69
N LYS A 897 -4.36 -3.91 5.66
CA LYS A 897 -4.29 -5.35 5.89
C LYS A 897 -5.29 -6.09 5.00
N VAL A 898 -4.89 -7.27 4.52
CA VAL A 898 -5.68 -8.12 3.61
C VAL A 898 -7.03 -8.58 4.19
N ASP A 899 -7.21 -8.53 5.50
CA ASP A 899 -8.39 -9.08 6.20
C ASP A 899 -9.69 -8.28 6.02
N GLY A 900 -9.65 -7.10 5.39
CA GLY A 900 -10.83 -6.28 5.05
C GLY A 900 -11.57 -5.66 6.25
N ASP A 901 -11.05 -5.78 7.47
CA ASP A 901 -11.62 -5.21 8.70
C ASP A 901 -11.24 -3.73 8.93
N GLY A 902 -10.45 -3.15 8.02
CA GLY A 902 -9.92 -1.79 8.12
C GLY A 902 -8.70 -1.67 9.02
N SER A 903 -8.13 -2.80 9.49
CA SER A 903 -6.85 -2.80 10.20
C SER A 903 -5.69 -2.52 9.25
N VAL A 904 -4.61 -1.96 9.80
CA VAL A 904 -3.37 -1.64 9.05
C VAL A 904 -2.25 -2.60 9.46
N ILE A 905 -1.34 -2.84 8.52
CA ILE A 905 -0.05 -3.47 8.79
C ILE A 905 0.94 -2.34 9.04
N GLU A 906 1.65 -2.40 10.13
CA GLU A 906 2.73 -1.49 10.46
C GLU A 906 4.03 -2.29 10.51
N GLY A 907 5.08 -1.76 9.89
CA GLY A 907 6.39 -2.39 9.83
C GLY A 907 7.51 -1.36 9.90
N ASP A 908 8.61 -1.70 10.54
CA ASP A 908 9.81 -0.87 10.60
C ASP A 908 10.86 -1.39 9.61
N PHE A 909 11.45 -0.49 8.85
CA PHE A 909 12.60 -0.75 8.00
C PHE A 909 13.83 -0.06 8.60
N ILE A 910 14.90 -0.83 8.80
CA ILE A 910 16.19 -0.31 9.26
C ILE A 910 17.05 -0.08 8.02
N SER A 911 17.64 1.11 7.86
CA SER A 911 18.48 1.45 6.72
C SER A 911 19.74 0.56 6.66
N ASP A 912 20.20 0.23 5.44
CA ASP A 912 21.34 -0.67 5.20
C ASP A 912 22.68 -0.21 5.81
N GLU A 913 22.80 1.02 6.30
CA GLU A 913 24.05 1.53 6.91
C GLU A 913 24.33 0.95 8.30
N GLU A 914 23.33 0.53 9.08
CA GLU A 914 23.53 -0.24 10.31
C GLU A 914 23.61 -1.76 10.09
N ALA A 915 23.16 -2.25 8.95
CA ALA A 915 23.42 -3.60 8.49
C ALA A 915 24.86 -3.70 7.96
N GLY A 916 25.84 -3.44 8.80
CA GLY A 916 27.20 -3.94 8.58
C GLY A 916 27.07 -5.43 8.23
N PRO A 917 27.99 -6.03 7.40
CA PRO A 917 27.79 -7.36 6.86
C PRO A 917 27.38 -8.26 8.00
N ALA A 918 26.14 -8.69 7.99
CA ALA A 918 25.60 -9.62 8.97
C ALA A 918 26.46 -10.88 8.89
N ARG A 919 27.52 -10.88 9.66
CA ARG A 919 28.15 -12.12 10.05
C ARG A 919 27.07 -12.86 10.82
N SER A 920 26.33 -13.67 10.10
CA SER A 920 25.48 -14.64 10.74
C SER A 920 26.39 -15.51 11.59
N GLU A 921 26.44 -15.24 12.90
CA GLU A 921 26.97 -16.18 13.88
C GLU A 921 26.26 -17.55 13.78
N ALA A 922 25.29 -17.65 12.88
CA ALA A 922 24.52 -18.86 12.62
C ALA A 922 25.12 -19.79 11.54
N ASP A 923 25.95 -19.29 10.65
CA ASP A 923 26.52 -20.11 9.55
C ASP A 923 27.66 -21.05 9.98
N GLY A 924 28.07 -21.01 11.24
CA GLY A 924 29.04 -21.93 11.82
C GLY A 924 28.48 -22.94 12.82
N LEU A 925 27.21 -22.88 13.18
CA LEU A 925 26.61 -23.73 14.20
C LEU A 925 25.77 -24.86 13.57
N THR A 926 26.13 -26.11 13.93
CA THR A 926 25.31 -27.27 13.56
C THR A 926 23.90 -27.20 14.20
N ARG A 927 22.91 -27.85 13.61
CA ARG A 927 21.53 -27.92 14.13
C ARG A 927 21.45 -28.39 15.59
N ALA A 928 22.43 -29.21 16.02
CA ALA A 928 22.54 -29.67 17.41
C ALA A 928 22.93 -28.53 18.36
N GLU A 929 23.78 -27.60 17.91
CA GLU A 929 24.20 -26.44 18.68
C GLU A 929 23.10 -25.36 18.72
N ARG A 930 22.34 -25.16 17.64
CA ARG A 930 21.12 -24.32 17.64
C ARG A 930 20.05 -24.82 18.62
N ARG A 931 19.82 -26.15 18.71
CA ARG A 931 18.94 -26.73 19.71
C ARG A 931 19.48 -26.60 21.16
N LYS A 932 20.81 -26.63 21.36
CA LYS A 932 21.40 -26.37 22.67
C LYS A 932 21.24 -24.90 23.09
N ALA A 933 21.42 -23.97 22.16
CA ALA A 933 21.21 -22.54 22.40
C ALA A 933 19.74 -22.23 22.75
N GLN A 934 18.78 -22.77 22.02
CA GLN A 934 17.35 -22.64 22.35
C GLN A 934 16.96 -23.27 23.69
N LYS A 935 17.53 -24.42 24.04
CA LYS A 935 17.31 -25.03 25.37
C LYS A 935 17.95 -24.24 26.51
N SER A 936 19.05 -23.55 26.28
CA SER A 936 19.69 -22.68 27.29
C SER A 936 18.91 -21.37 27.48
N ALA A 937 18.34 -20.79 26.40
CA ALA A 937 17.46 -19.62 26.46
C ALA A 937 16.15 -19.92 27.18
N GLY A 938 15.55 -21.11 26.93
CA GLY A 938 14.33 -21.56 27.61
C GLY A 938 14.54 -21.87 29.11
N ARG A 939 15.78 -22.16 29.55
CA ARG A 939 16.11 -22.33 30.99
C ARG A 939 16.36 -21.02 31.72
N ARG A 940 16.74 -19.94 31.02
CA ARG A 940 16.89 -18.59 31.62
C ARG A 940 15.54 -17.89 31.81
N ARG A 941 14.48 -18.30 31.13
CA ARG A 941 13.12 -17.78 31.34
C ARG A 941 12.30 -18.51 32.43
N LYS A 942 12.88 -19.51 33.09
CA LYS A 942 12.24 -20.26 34.20
C LYS A 942 13.04 -20.20 35.53
N LYS A 943 13.83 -19.15 35.67
CA LYS A 943 14.42 -18.83 36.99
C LYS A 943 14.10 -17.40 37.38
#